data_785ee34d2b4a79f6fa904c4469dc6923
#
_entry.id   785ee34d2b4a79f6fa904c4469dc6923
#
_cell.length_a   1.000
_cell.length_b   1.000
_cell.length_c   1.000
_cell.angle_alpha   90.00
_cell.angle_beta   90.00
_cell.angle_gamma   90.00
#
_symmetry.space_group_name_H-M   'P 1'
#
loop_
_entity.id
_entity.type
_entity.pdbx_description
1 polymer ?
#
loop_
_entity_poly.entity_id
_entity_poly.type
_entity_poly.pdbx_seq_one_letter_code
_entity_poly.pdbx_strand_id
1 'polypeptide(L)'
;MSDLKLDLTPDLMPDATLQASQCGIPVHEGAFSPTAGAAGAFARTRRHARALGAAALLALAGAAHAAPPAGDVPLPQLAQMPQLAQMQIAASDDARPASSTAKPARSPLPSLELTDDIVYMVLAAEISMQRGLVGPAYRTYLELARQTRDPRFAQRATEIAFNARIPQQALDAARLWREISPNSPAAAQVLSTLLVLNGRWDDARPLLQQQLAAVPASHRGDAILQMQQQLSRTSDPAGAATLLQELTRNDTKLPETHLALARAREIAGDVPGAIAALDQALKLRPGFEAAALMAAELRAEKEPDEAVAILKRFLDKSPESVNGHITLARLYLLRNDMQAARQEFETLRKVAPADPRVPLALGLTSLQAKNYSEAEQYLQEYLQLVEKQPTANPDIAYQYLAQIAEERKDYAGAIQWLDRIEDIRLAPAATAKRAQLLARLGKLDDAQALFGEMLADAEEIPDPGQRAQRVMAIRQAEVATLMETKAYDRARKLLDDRVAAEPDNADWIYELAMLDERQKRYDSMEKGLRRVIALQPQQKQGYNALGYSLADRNERLPEARSLLERASELGPDDPYIMDSLAWVKFRMGELRPAADLLRNAYSKAPEAEIGAHLGEVLWQLGEHEEARKTWTEAMRIDPENETLVDTLRRYKFDVQLAK
;
A
#
# COMPACT_ATOMS: atom_id res chain seq x y z
N MET A 1 30.28 -19.92 45.39
CA MET A 1 31.42 -19.78 44.44
C MET A 1 30.83 -19.78 43.07
N SER A 2 30.67 -18.62 42.70
CA SER A 2 31.03 -17.82 41.49
C SER A 2 30.22 -18.17 40.28
N ASP A 3 29.24 -17.36 40.01
CA ASP A 3 29.09 -16.34 38.97
C ASP A 3 29.51 -16.76 37.55
N LEU A 4 28.51 -16.92 36.70
CA LEU A 4 28.62 -16.60 35.29
C LEU A 4 27.27 -15.99 34.83
N LYS A 5 27.23 -14.66 34.79
CA LYS A 5 26.22 -13.90 34.09
C LYS A 5 26.45 -14.07 32.59
N LEU A 6 25.44 -14.50 31.87
CA LEU A 6 25.35 -14.38 30.41
C LEU A 6 24.42 -13.23 30.10
N ASP A 7 25.02 -12.15 29.60
CA ASP A 7 24.34 -11.04 28.90
C ASP A 7 23.67 -11.59 27.62
N LEU A 8 22.36 -11.51 27.58
CA LEU A 8 21.58 -11.66 26.36
C LEU A 8 21.06 -10.28 25.99
N THR A 9 21.74 -9.63 25.05
CA THR A 9 21.21 -8.51 24.29
C THR A 9 20.09 -8.99 23.37
N PRO A 10 18.96 -8.28 23.29
CA PRO A 10 17.90 -8.58 22.33
C PRO A 10 18.15 -7.80 21.05
N ASP A 11 18.62 -8.48 20.02
CA ASP A 11 18.57 -7.95 18.65
C ASP A 11 17.90 -8.97 17.75
N LEU A 12 17.03 -8.44 16.85
CA LEU A 12 16.36 -9.09 15.72
C LEU A 12 14.89 -9.46 15.90
N MET A 13 14.04 -8.43 15.79
CA MET A 13 12.75 -8.55 15.10
C MET A 13 12.71 -7.53 13.97
N PRO A 14 12.40 -7.89 12.73
CA PRO A 14 12.27 -6.93 11.63
C PRO A 14 10.93 -6.21 11.72
N ASP A 15 11.03 -4.90 11.68
CA ASP A 15 9.99 -3.89 11.75
C ASP A 15 9.03 -4.00 10.56
N ALA A 16 7.75 -4.23 10.82
CA ALA A 16 6.69 -4.22 9.81
C ALA A 16 6.38 -2.81 9.23
N THR A 17 7.11 -1.80 9.70
CA THR A 17 6.97 -0.39 9.25
C THR A 17 7.71 -0.07 7.95
N LEU A 18 8.58 -0.95 7.46
CA LEU A 18 9.38 -0.70 6.25
C LEU A 18 8.66 -0.95 4.92
N GLN A 19 7.46 -1.55 4.93
CA GLN A 19 6.72 -1.82 3.67
C GLN A 19 5.83 -0.67 3.17
N ALA A 20 5.56 0.34 4.01
CA ALA A 20 4.73 1.48 3.59
C ALA A 20 5.54 2.65 3.00
N SER A 21 6.86 2.69 3.22
CA SER A 21 7.71 3.80 2.75
C SER A 21 8.15 3.68 1.29
N GLN A 22 7.95 2.53 0.65
CA GLN A 22 8.29 2.34 -0.77
C GLN A 22 7.21 2.79 -1.75
N CYS A 23 6.01 3.14 -1.26
CA CYS A 23 4.93 3.67 -2.11
C CYS A 23 4.82 5.20 -2.12
N GLY A 24 5.78 5.93 -1.55
CA GLY A 24 5.78 7.41 -1.59
C GLY A 24 4.64 8.06 -0.82
N ILE A 25 3.94 7.33 0.04
CA ILE A 25 2.93 7.88 0.94
C ILE A 25 3.67 8.16 2.25
N PRO A 26 3.78 9.41 2.71
CA PRO A 26 4.31 9.67 4.03
C PRO A 26 3.35 9.04 5.05
N VAL A 27 3.75 7.91 5.60
CA VAL A 27 3.15 7.39 6.83
C VAL A 27 3.66 8.31 7.93
N HIS A 28 2.91 9.38 8.20
CA HIS A 28 3.07 10.05 9.46
C HIS A 28 2.71 9.04 10.56
N GLU A 29 3.69 8.59 11.30
CA GLU A 29 3.53 8.14 12.68
C GLU A 29 2.89 9.29 13.47
N GLY A 30 1.59 9.35 13.43
CA GLY A 30 0.74 10.22 14.20
C GLY A 30 -0.36 9.34 14.68
N ALA A 31 -0.23 8.85 15.92
CA ALA A 31 -1.37 8.42 16.70
C ALA A 31 -2.52 9.39 16.40
N PHE A 32 -3.70 8.85 16.15
CA PHE A 32 -4.94 9.62 16.10
C PHE A 32 -4.96 10.59 17.27
N SER A 33 -4.66 11.86 17.01
CA SER A 33 -4.82 12.92 17.98
C SER A 33 -6.14 13.59 17.68
N PRO A 34 -7.12 13.49 18.55
CA PRO A 34 -8.35 14.27 18.44
C PRO A 34 -8.07 15.67 18.96
N THR A 35 -7.60 16.58 18.10
CA THR A 35 -7.38 17.96 18.50
C THR A 35 -7.55 18.94 17.35
N ALA A 36 -8.73 19.13 17.05
CA ALA A 36 -9.40 20.35 16.66
C ALA A 36 -10.85 20.13 17.08
N GLY A 37 -11.60 21.14 17.45
CA GLY A 37 -13.00 20.96 17.77
C GLY A 37 -13.71 20.05 16.76
N ALA A 38 -14.80 19.39 17.11
CA ALA A 38 -15.45 18.33 16.32
C ALA A 38 -15.56 18.62 14.80
N ALA A 39 -15.44 19.86 14.36
CA ALA A 39 -15.35 20.29 12.98
C ALA A 39 -14.04 19.86 12.28
N GLY A 40 -12.91 19.86 12.97
CA GLY A 40 -11.62 19.43 12.39
C GLY A 40 -11.51 17.91 12.16
N ALA A 41 -12.23 17.11 12.94
CA ALA A 41 -12.31 15.67 12.72
C ALA A 41 -13.10 15.32 11.44
N PHE A 42 -14.15 16.10 11.14
CA PHE A 42 -14.95 15.97 9.92
C PHE A 42 -14.18 16.32 8.65
N ALA A 43 -13.36 17.36 8.69
CA ALA A 43 -12.53 17.75 7.55
C ALA A 43 -11.43 16.71 7.27
N ARG A 44 -10.92 16.01 8.30
CA ARG A 44 -9.95 14.92 8.13
C ARG A 44 -10.57 13.69 7.46
N THR A 45 -11.77 13.29 7.84
CA THR A 45 -12.47 12.17 7.18
C THR A 45 -12.75 12.47 5.71
N ARG A 46 -13.11 13.69 5.35
CA ARG A 46 -13.30 14.11 3.95
C ARG A 46 -12.00 14.16 3.14
N ARG A 47 -10.85 14.54 3.75
CA ARG A 47 -9.53 14.47 3.08
C ARG A 47 -9.03 13.05 2.91
N HIS A 48 -9.21 12.20 3.91
CA HIS A 48 -8.87 10.78 3.80
C HIS A 48 -9.72 10.08 2.74
N ALA A 49 -11.01 10.40 2.61
CA ALA A 49 -11.84 9.89 1.54
C ALA A 49 -11.37 10.36 0.14
N ARG A 50 -10.88 11.61 0.00
CA ARG A 50 -10.30 12.11 -1.25
C ARG A 50 -8.95 11.44 -1.57
N ALA A 51 -8.08 11.26 -0.57
CA ALA A 51 -6.80 10.57 -0.73
C ALA A 51 -7.00 9.08 -0.99
N LEU A 52 -7.98 8.43 -0.34
CA LEU A 52 -8.34 7.04 -0.56
C LEU A 52 -8.95 6.82 -1.95
N GLY A 53 -9.76 7.76 -2.46
CA GLY A 53 -10.30 7.71 -3.82
C GLY A 53 -9.18 7.75 -4.87
N ALA A 54 -8.24 8.68 -4.76
CA ALA A 54 -7.08 8.77 -5.64
C ALA A 54 -6.15 7.56 -5.48
N ALA A 55 -5.91 7.08 -4.26
CA ALA A 55 -5.12 5.89 -3.98
C ALA A 55 -5.80 4.60 -4.50
N ALA A 56 -7.12 4.50 -4.40
CA ALA A 56 -7.86 3.37 -4.95
C ALA A 56 -7.86 3.36 -6.48
N LEU A 57 -7.96 4.53 -7.13
CA LEU A 57 -7.80 4.68 -8.57
C LEU A 57 -6.39 4.30 -9.03
N LEU A 58 -5.36 4.69 -8.26
CA LEU A 58 -3.97 4.33 -8.51
C LEU A 58 -3.72 2.83 -8.27
N ALA A 59 -4.32 2.23 -7.25
CA ALA A 59 -4.21 0.81 -6.95
C ALA A 59 -4.92 -0.06 -8.00
N LEU A 60 -6.08 0.35 -8.50
CA LEU A 60 -6.77 -0.35 -9.60
C LEU A 60 -5.95 -0.42 -10.88
N ALA A 61 -5.17 0.64 -11.16
CA ALA A 61 -4.27 0.67 -12.29
C ALA A 61 -2.94 -0.06 -12.04
N GLY A 62 -2.55 -0.27 -10.78
CA GLY A 62 -1.28 -0.91 -10.39
C GLY A 62 -1.34 -2.45 -10.30
N ALA A 63 -2.52 -3.05 -10.20
CA ALA A 63 -2.68 -4.50 -10.00
C ALA A 63 -2.22 -5.38 -11.19
N ALA A 64 -1.89 -4.79 -12.33
CA ALA A 64 -1.49 -5.54 -13.52
C ALA A 64 0.01 -5.92 -13.56
N HIS A 65 0.89 -5.32 -12.75
CA HIS A 65 2.36 -5.53 -12.85
C HIS A 65 3.10 -5.44 -11.51
N ALA A 66 2.46 -5.68 -10.38
CA ALA A 66 3.21 -5.88 -9.14
C ALA A 66 3.94 -7.23 -9.21
N ALA A 67 5.22 -7.19 -9.57
CA ALA A 67 6.12 -8.25 -9.11
C ALA A 67 6.01 -8.28 -7.58
N PRO A 68 5.88 -9.47 -6.95
CA PRO A 68 5.83 -9.54 -5.50
C PRO A 68 7.10 -8.90 -4.93
N PRO A 69 7.01 -8.10 -3.85
CA PRO A 69 8.17 -7.53 -3.21
C PRO A 69 9.13 -8.65 -2.83
N ALA A 70 10.43 -8.39 -2.93
CA ALA A 70 11.50 -9.30 -2.54
C ALA A 70 11.55 -9.39 -1.00
N GLY A 71 10.57 -10.05 -0.42
CA GLY A 71 10.49 -10.41 0.97
C GLY A 71 9.98 -11.85 1.01
N ASP A 72 10.83 -12.77 1.50
CA ASP A 72 10.56 -14.18 1.82
C ASP A 72 9.62 -14.93 0.84
N VAL A 73 9.99 -14.96 -0.44
CA VAL A 73 9.43 -15.92 -1.38
C VAL A 73 9.95 -17.30 -0.95
N PRO A 74 9.09 -18.26 -0.54
CA PRO A 74 9.55 -19.60 -0.29
C PRO A 74 10.20 -20.11 -1.57
N LEU A 75 11.47 -20.51 -1.48
CA LEU A 75 12.18 -21.12 -2.59
C LEU A 75 11.33 -22.28 -3.14
N PRO A 76 11.07 -22.34 -4.45
CA PRO A 76 10.30 -23.45 -5.03
C PRO A 76 10.98 -24.76 -4.66
N GLN A 77 10.21 -25.69 -4.13
CA GLN A 77 10.71 -27.03 -3.84
C GLN A 77 11.23 -27.65 -5.14
N LEU A 78 12.40 -28.28 -5.12
CA LEU A 78 12.98 -28.98 -6.29
C LEU A 78 12.03 -30.03 -6.89
N ALA A 79 11.09 -30.55 -6.08
CA ALA A 79 10.01 -31.42 -6.55
C ALA A 79 9.10 -30.78 -7.61
N GLN A 80 9.06 -29.44 -7.72
CA GLN A 80 8.32 -28.71 -8.76
C GLN A 80 9.16 -28.42 -10.02
N MET A 81 10.47 -28.63 -9.99
CA MET A 81 11.35 -28.42 -11.15
C MET A 81 11.05 -29.35 -12.35
N PRO A 82 10.63 -30.62 -12.19
CA PRO A 82 10.18 -31.42 -13.32
C PRO A 82 8.95 -30.87 -14.03
N GLN A 83 8.08 -30.12 -13.32
CA GLN A 83 6.91 -29.49 -13.93
C GLN A 83 7.29 -28.27 -14.80
N LEU A 84 8.35 -27.52 -14.44
CA LEU A 84 8.87 -26.45 -15.29
C LEU A 84 9.46 -26.98 -16.62
N ALA A 85 10.10 -28.14 -16.57
CA ALA A 85 10.56 -28.83 -17.79
C ALA A 85 9.38 -29.39 -18.62
N GLN A 86 8.27 -29.76 -17.99
CA GLN A 86 7.05 -30.22 -18.67
C GLN A 86 6.22 -29.05 -19.24
N MET A 87 6.21 -27.87 -18.61
CA MET A 87 5.55 -26.69 -19.16
C MET A 87 6.21 -26.15 -20.44
N GLN A 88 7.51 -26.36 -20.63
CA GLN A 88 8.18 -26.03 -21.89
C GLN A 88 7.80 -26.97 -23.06
N ILE A 89 7.30 -28.16 -22.76
CA ILE A 89 6.82 -29.12 -23.77
C ILE A 89 5.33 -28.89 -24.10
N ALA A 90 4.54 -28.35 -23.17
CA ALA A 90 3.11 -28.13 -23.37
C ALA A 90 2.78 -26.84 -24.18
N ALA A 91 3.67 -25.86 -24.21
CA ALA A 91 3.48 -24.62 -24.99
C ALA A 91 3.69 -24.79 -26.50
N SER A 92 4.07 -25.99 -26.97
CA SER A 92 4.32 -26.28 -28.39
C SER A 92 3.24 -27.15 -29.07
N ASP A 93 2.12 -27.45 -28.40
CA ASP A 93 1.15 -28.45 -28.90
C ASP A 93 -0.07 -27.87 -29.65
N ASP A 94 -0.13 -26.57 -29.92
CA ASP A 94 -1.25 -25.95 -30.67
C ASP A 94 -0.98 -25.74 -32.18
N ALA A 95 -0.05 -26.50 -32.76
CA ALA A 95 0.09 -26.58 -34.22
C ALA A 95 0.21 -28.04 -34.65
N ARG A 96 -0.90 -28.72 -34.87
CA ARG A 96 -0.88 -29.98 -35.62
C ARG A 96 -0.67 -29.72 -37.11
N PRO A 97 0.35 -30.37 -37.69
CA PRO A 97 0.08 -31.25 -38.82
C PRO A 97 0.62 -32.67 -38.57
N ALA A 98 0.03 -33.59 -39.35
CA ALA A 98 0.09 -35.02 -39.19
C ALA A 98 1.50 -35.68 -39.29
N SER A 99 1.61 -36.77 -38.48
CA SER A 99 2.50 -37.94 -38.69
C SER A 99 4.00 -37.72 -38.77
N SER A 100 4.65 -37.83 -37.60
CA SER A 100 5.95 -38.50 -37.48
C SER A 100 6.10 -39.03 -36.06
N THR A 101 5.99 -40.34 -35.91
CA THR A 101 6.28 -41.11 -34.69
C THR A 101 7.78 -41.18 -34.46
N ALA A 102 8.34 -40.18 -33.78
CA ALA A 102 9.66 -40.28 -33.17
C ALA A 102 9.56 -39.74 -31.74
N LYS A 103 9.33 -40.61 -30.77
CA LYS A 103 9.53 -40.33 -29.33
C LYS A 103 10.98 -39.83 -29.16
N PRO A 104 11.23 -38.73 -28.45
CA PRO A 104 12.59 -38.29 -28.14
C PRO A 104 13.30 -39.43 -27.42
N ALA A 105 14.45 -39.85 -27.94
CA ALA A 105 15.27 -40.92 -27.37
C ALA A 105 15.68 -40.51 -25.93
N ARG A 106 15.04 -41.07 -24.95
CA ARG A 106 15.54 -41.05 -23.57
C ARG A 106 16.92 -41.72 -23.58
N SER A 107 17.97 -40.98 -23.19
CA SER A 107 19.26 -41.64 -22.92
C SER A 107 19.03 -42.80 -21.99
N PRO A 108 19.48 -44.02 -22.35
CA PRO A 108 19.23 -45.18 -21.50
C PRO A 108 19.85 -44.92 -20.13
N LEU A 109 19.03 -44.98 -19.07
CA LEU A 109 19.53 -44.98 -17.70
C LEU A 109 20.47 -46.18 -17.55
N PRO A 110 21.60 -46.06 -16.84
CA PRO A 110 22.46 -47.19 -16.58
C PRO A 110 21.65 -48.29 -15.87
N SER A 111 21.77 -49.52 -16.35
CA SER A 111 21.20 -50.67 -15.67
C SER A 111 22.05 -50.92 -14.41
N LEU A 112 21.49 -50.52 -13.26
CA LEU A 112 22.15 -50.77 -11.97
C LEU A 112 21.72 -52.09 -11.43
N GLU A 113 22.69 -53.00 -11.15
CA GLU A 113 22.43 -54.19 -10.37
C GLU A 113 22.23 -53.78 -8.91
N LEU A 114 21.04 -54.05 -8.37
CA LEU A 114 20.70 -53.71 -6.99
C LEU A 114 21.36 -54.74 -6.07
N THR A 115 22.50 -54.38 -5.52
CA THR A 115 23.16 -55.16 -4.46
C THR A 115 22.51 -54.84 -3.10
N ASP A 116 22.64 -55.76 -2.15
CA ASP A 116 22.14 -55.57 -0.77
C ASP A 116 22.70 -54.29 -0.15
N ASP A 117 23.95 -53.92 -0.42
CA ASP A 117 24.60 -52.71 0.06
C ASP A 117 23.93 -51.45 -0.49
N ILE A 118 23.62 -51.40 -1.78
CA ILE A 118 22.93 -50.23 -2.40
C ILE A 118 21.54 -50.07 -1.80
N VAL A 119 20.79 -51.14 -1.67
CA VAL A 119 19.45 -51.11 -1.05
C VAL A 119 19.53 -50.65 0.39
N TYR A 120 20.47 -51.17 1.17
CA TYR A 120 20.70 -50.76 2.55
C TYR A 120 21.03 -49.23 2.64
N MET A 121 21.96 -48.76 1.82
CA MET A 121 22.37 -47.37 1.81
C MET A 121 21.21 -46.41 1.43
N VAL A 122 20.41 -46.78 0.43
CA VAL A 122 19.23 -46.00 0.05
C VAL A 122 18.20 -45.93 1.17
N LEU A 123 17.87 -47.07 1.78
CA LEU A 123 16.94 -47.14 2.90
C LEU A 123 17.45 -46.34 4.10
N ALA A 124 18.73 -46.48 4.44
CA ALA A 124 19.35 -45.71 5.53
C ALA A 124 19.31 -44.21 5.27
N ALA A 125 19.52 -43.76 4.02
CA ALA A 125 19.43 -42.36 3.63
C ALA A 125 17.99 -41.83 3.74
N GLU A 126 16.98 -42.55 3.25
CA GLU A 126 15.58 -42.12 3.34
C GLU A 126 15.07 -42.12 4.79
N ILE A 127 15.45 -43.09 5.62
CA ILE A 127 15.15 -43.06 7.07
C ILE A 127 15.82 -41.86 7.74
N SER A 128 17.05 -41.53 7.34
CA SER A 128 17.75 -40.31 7.83
C SER A 128 16.98 -39.05 7.47
N MET A 129 16.45 -38.96 6.25
CA MET A 129 15.60 -37.85 5.81
C MET A 129 14.32 -37.71 6.65
N GLN A 130 13.62 -38.85 6.88
CA GLN A 130 12.41 -38.85 7.71
C GLN A 130 12.68 -38.39 9.15
N ARG A 131 13.89 -38.62 9.65
CA ARG A 131 14.35 -38.18 10.99
C ARG A 131 14.95 -36.76 11.00
N GLY A 132 14.94 -36.06 9.91
CA GLY A 132 15.54 -34.73 9.78
C GLY A 132 17.07 -34.72 9.72
N LEU A 133 17.71 -35.89 9.57
CA LEU A 133 19.16 -36.02 9.49
C LEU A 133 19.68 -35.82 8.05
N VAL A 134 19.63 -34.55 7.60
CA VAL A 134 19.93 -34.15 6.22
C VAL A 134 21.37 -34.50 5.82
N GLY A 135 22.35 -34.19 6.68
CA GLY A 135 23.79 -34.39 6.39
C GLY A 135 24.17 -35.82 6.08
N PRO A 136 23.80 -36.82 6.90
CA PRO A 136 23.99 -38.24 6.57
C PRO A 136 23.33 -38.62 5.25
N ALA A 137 22.07 -38.29 5.02
CA ALA A 137 21.36 -38.65 3.79
C ALA A 137 22.05 -38.06 2.54
N TYR A 138 22.43 -36.80 2.57
CA TYR A 138 23.18 -36.14 1.49
C TYR A 138 24.47 -36.89 1.16
N ARG A 139 25.30 -37.19 2.17
CA ARG A 139 26.58 -37.89 1.95
C ARG A 139 26.38 -39.27 1.37
N THR A 140 25.40 -40.01 1.84
CA THR A 140 25.08 -41.35 1.32
C THR A 140 24.67 -41.32 -0.16
N TYR A 141 23.77 -40.41 -0.54
CA TYR A 141 23.37 -40.26 -1.94
C TYR A 141 24.51 -39.75 -2.83
N LEU A 142 25.35 -38.84 -2.34
CA LEU A 142 26.52 -38.37 -3.08
C LEU A 142 27.53 -39.47 -3.32
N GLU A 143 27.75 -40.34 -2.31
CA GLU A 143 28.65 -41.50 -2.42
C GLU A 143 28.11 -42.56 -3.40
N LEU A 144 26.81 -42.87 -3.30
CA LEU A 144 26.15 -43.76 -4.27
C LEU A 144 26.29 -43.21 -5.71
N ALA A 145 26.14 -41.91 -5.91
CA ALA A 145 26.30 -41.27 -7.22
C ALA A 145 27.73 -41.44 -7.77
N ARG A 146 28.75 -41.33 -6.90
CA ARG A 146 30.16 -41.52 -7.28
C ARG A 146 30.50 -42.96 -7.63
N GLN A 147 30.02 -43.90 -6.83
CA GLN A 147 30.30 -45.34 -6.98
C GLN A 147 29.57 -45.91 -8.19
N THR A 148 28.28 -45.58 -8.33
CA THR A 148 27.45 -46.23 -9.35
C THR A 148 27.41 -45.48 -10.68
N ARG A 149 27.80 -44.20 -10.71
CA ARG A 149 27.65 -43.29 -11.85
C ARG A 149 26.18 -43.19 -12.33
N ASP A 150 25.20 -43.46 -11.42
CA ASP A 150 23.79 -43.30 -11.72
C ASP A 150 23.35 -41.85 -11.41
N PRO A 151 22.84 -41.13 -12.42
CA PRO A 151 22.45 -39.72 -12.27
C PRO A 151 21.31 -39.48 -11.26
N ARG A 152 20.49 -40.51 -11.00
CA ARG A 152 19.37 -40.41 -10.05
C ARG A 152 19.84 -40.12 -8.64
N PHE A 153 20.97 -40.70 -8.21
CA PHE A 153 21.52 -40.44 -6.89
C PHE A 153 22.14 -39.04 -6.77
N ALA A 154 22.81 -38.56 -7.81
CA ALA A 154 23.30 -37.18 -7.83
C ALA A 154 22.18 -36.17 -7.85
N GLN A 155 21.10 -36.41 -8.60
CA GLN A 155 19.88 -35.61 -8.57
C GLN A 155 19.29 -35.57 -7.15
N ARG A 156 19.12 -36.73 -6.51
CA ARG A 156 18.54 -36.81 -5.15
C ARG A 156 19.42 -36.10 -4.12
N ALA A 157 20.73 -36.21 -4.20
CA ALA A 157 21.66 -35.46 -3.35
C ALA A 157 21.50 -33.97 -3.56
N THR A 158 21.33 -33.52 -4.81
CA THR A 158 21.08 -32.07 -5.14
C THR A 158 19.78 -31.61 -4.50
N GLU A 159 18.70 -32.37 -4.62
CA GLU A 159 17.39 -32.03 -4.02
C GLU A 159 17.48 -31.92 -2.49
N ILE A 160 18.14 -32.84 -1.84
CA ILE A 160 18.32 -32.87 -0.39
C ILE A 160 19.07 -31.61 0.08
N ALA A 161 20.21 -31.32 -0.55
CA ALA A 161 21.02 -30.16 -0.18
C ALA A 161 20.32 -28.81 -0.45
N PHE A 162 19.58 -28.72 -1.57
CA PHE A 162 18.82 -27.53 -1.92
C PHE A 162 17.67 -27.26 -0.94
N ASN A 163 16.88 -28.29 -0.63
CA ASN A 163 15.76 -28.17 0.32
C ASN A 163 16.24 -27.85 1.75
N ALA A 164 17.44 -28.31 2.09
CA ALA A 164 18.10 -28.01 3.36
C ALA A 164 18.76 -26.61 3.38
N ARG A 165 18.68 -25.85 2.28
CA ARG A 165 19.32 -24.52 2.12
C ARG A 165 20.85 -24.56 2.35
N ILE A 166 21.52 -25.59 1.85
CA ILE A 166 22.98 -25.75 1.92
C ILE A 166 23.55 -25.53 0.50
N PRO A 167 23.81 -24.28 0.07
CA PRO A 167 24.06 -23.95 -1.33
C PRO A 167 25.34 -24.63 -1.89
N GLN A 168 26.39 -24.74 -1.12
CA GLN A 168 27.63 -25.36 -1.58
C GLN A 168 27.44 -26.84 -1.86
N GLN A 169 26.76 -27.57 -0.98
CA GLN A 169 26.48 -29.01 -1.18
C GLN A 169 25.55 -29.22 -2.38
N ALA A 170 24.55 -28.37 -2.57
CA ALA A 170 23.68 -28.42 -3.75
C ALA A 170 24.48 -28.23 -5.05
N LEU A 171 25.41 -27.28 -5.08
CA LEU A 171 26.29 -27.06 -6.22
C LEU A 171 27.21 -28.28 -6.50
N ASP A 172 27.82 -28.85 -5.46
CA ASP A 172 28.72 -29.98 -5.62
C ASP A 172 28.00 -31.23 -6.17
N ALA A 173 26.78 -31.47 -5.66
CA ALA A 173 25.95 -32.57 -6.16
C ALA A 173 25.45 -32.31 -7.60
N ALA A 174 25.05 -31.10 -7.93
CA ALA A 174 24.61 -30.70 -9.27
C ALA A 174 25.77 -30.79 -10.30
N ARG A 175 26.99 -30.43 -9.91
CA ARG A 175 28.18 -30.59 -10.74
C ARG A 175 28.45 -32.07 -11.02
N LEU A 176 28.37 -32.93 -10.01
CA LEU A 176 28.49 -34.37 -10.18
C LEU A 176 27.37 -34.92 -11.08
N TRP A 177 26.14 -34.46 -10.91
CA TRP A 177 25.04 -34.86 -11.79
C TRP A 177 25.33 -34.50 -13.27
N ARG A 178 25.82 -33.27 -13.51
CA ARG A 178 26.19 -32.83 -14.86
C ARG A 178 27.36 -33.59 -15.43
N GLU A 179 28.34 -33.98 -14.60
CA GLU A 179 29.49 -34.83 -14.98
C GLU A 179 29.02 -36.24 -15.39
N ILE A 180 28.12 -36.84 -14.61
CA ILE A 180 27.58 -38.19 -14.89
C ILE A 180 26.70 -38.17 -16.15
N SER A 181 25.92 -37.08 -16.34
CA SER A 181 24.98 -36.94 -17.45
C SER A 181 25.27 -35.67 -18.27
N PRO A 182 26.33 -35.61 -19.07
CA PRO A 182 26.73 -34.42 -19.80
C PRO A 182 25.68 -33.88 -20.79
N ASN A 183 24.82 -34.75 -21.30
CA ASN A 183 23.78 -34.41 -22.27
C ASN A 183 22.40 -34.23 -21.64
N SER A 184 22.28 -34.23 -20.30
CA SER A 184 21.01 -34.02 -19.61
C SER A 184 20.65 -32.53 -19.58
N PRO A 185 19.55 -32.13 -20.24
CA PRO A 185 19.07 -30.74 -20.13
C PRO A 185 18.69 -30.38 -18.68
N ALA A 186 18.13 -31.33 -17.92
CA ALA A 186 17.75 -31.13 -16.54
C ALA A 186 18.94 -30.84 -15.64
N ALA A 187 20.03 -31.62 -15.78
CA ALA A 187 21.27 -31.40 -15.02
C ALA A 187 21.90 -30.03 -15.35
N ALA A 188 21.89 -29.63 -16.63
CA ALA A 188 22.37 -28.33 -17.07
C ALA A 188 21.53 -27.19 -16.48
N GLN A 189 20.20 -27.31 -16.53
CA GLN A 189 19.27 -26.33 -16.01
C GLN A 189 19.40 -26.14 -14.49
N VAL A 190 19.43 -27.23 -13.74
CA VAL A 190 19.58 -27.20 -12.27
C VAL A 190 20.93 -26.58 -11.89
N LEU A 191 22.02 -27.00 -12.54
CA LEU A 191 23.33 -26.45 -12.27
C LEU A 191 23.40 -24.95 -12.59
N SER A 192 22.89 -24.51 -13.76
CA SER A 192 22.88 -23.09 -14.11
C SER A 192 22.06 -22.26 -13.12
N THR A 193 20.90 -22.77 -12.68
CA THR A 193 20.06 -22.10 -11.68
C THR A 193 20.78 -21.96 -10.33
N LEU A 194 21.43 -22.99 -9.85
CA LEU A 194 22.20 -22.96 -8.60
C LEU A 194 23.40 -22.02 -8.67
N LEU A 195 24.09 -21.97 -9.82
CA LEU A 195 25.20 -21.04 -10.05
C LEU A 195 24.71 -19.59 -10.03
N VAL A 196 23.57 -19.29 -10.67
CA VAL A 196 22.93 -17.96 -10.68
C VAL A 196 22.53 -17.54 -9.26
N LEU A 197 21.85 -18.42 -8.51
CA LEU A 197 21.42 -18.13 -7.13
C LEU A 197 22.61 -17.83 -6.20
N ASN A 198 23.78 -18.39 -6.50
CA ASN A 198 25.01 -18.18 -5.71
C ASN A 198 25.96 -17.12 -6.32
N GLY A 199 25.55 -16.37 -7.33
CA GLY A 199 26.35 -15.31 -7.95
C GLY A 199 27.64 -15.84 -8.64
N ARG A 200 27.69 -17.14 -9.02
CA ARG A 200 28.85 -17.76 -9.67
C ARG A 200 28.83 -17.51 -11.19
N TRP A 201 28.98 -16.26 -11.58
CA TRP A 201 28.78 -15.79 -12.97
C TRP A 201 29.70 -16.44 -13.98
N ASP A 202 30.99 -16.63 -13.65
CA ASP A 202 31.97 -17.22 -14.54
C ASP A 202 31.67 -18.69 -14.85
N ASP A 203 31.17 -19.44 -13.87
CA ASP A 203 30.76 -20.84 -14.04
C ASP A 203 29.41 -20.94 -14.75
N ALA A 204 28.49 -19.99 -14.54
CA ALA A 204 27.16 -19.96 -15.15
C ALA A 204 27.20 -19.57 -16.62
N ARG A 205 28.07 -18.63 -17.00
CA ARG A 205 28.19 -18.07 -18.36
C ARG A 205 28.24 -19.13 -19.47
N PRO A 206 29.14 -20.12 -19.47
CA PRO A 206 29.23 -21.09 -20.54
C PRO A 206 27.98 -21.95 -20.66
N LEU A 207 27.32 -22.28 -19.55
CA LEU A 207 26.08 -23.07 -19.56
C LEU A 207 24.92 -22.27 -20.15
N LEU A 208 24.77 -21.01 -19.74
CA LEU A 208 23.73 -20.11 -20.24
C LEU A 208 23.96 -19.78 -21.73
N GLN A 209 25.21 -19.59 -22.16
CA GLN A 209 25.56 -19.43 -23.58
C GLN A 209 25.16 -20.65 -24.40
N GLN A 210 25.47 -21.86 -23.90
CA GLN A 210 25.09 -23.10 -24.57
C GLN A 210 23.57 -23.25 -24.65
N GLN A 211 22.85 -22.96 -23.58
CA GLN A 211 21.38 -22.98 -23.55
C GLN A 211 20.80 -22.02 -24.58
N LEU A 212 21.27 -20.77 -24.57
CA LEU A 212 20.80 -19.77 -25.52
C LEU A 212 21.17 -20.10 -26.97
N ALA A 213 22.35 -20.65 -27.24
CA ALA A 213 22.78 -21.05 -28.58
C ALA A 213 21.95 -22.21 -29.17
N ALA A 214 21.39 -23.06 -28.34
CA ALA A 214 20.53 -24.16 -28.76
C ALA A 214 19.12 -23.73 -29.17
N VAL A 215 18.72 -22.47 -28.88
CA VAL A 215 17.38 -21.97 -29.21
C VAL A 215 17.31 -21.51 -30.67
N PRO A 216 16.29 -21.94 -31.43
CA PRO A 216 16.04 -21.44 -32.79
C PRO A 216 15.83 -19.93 -32.84
N ALA A 217 16.22 -19.31 -33.92
CA ALA A 217 16.14 -17.86 -34.11
C ALA A 217 14.71 -17.29 -33.87
N SER A 218 13.68 -18.04 -34.26
CA SER A 218 12.28 -17.66 -34.11
C SER A 218 11.81 -17.54 -32.63
N HIS A 219 12.49 -18.25 -31.71
CA HIS A 219 12.14 -18.27 -30.27
C HIS A 219 13.20 -17.58 -29.40
N ARG A 220 14.18 -16.96 -30.06
CA ARG A 220 15.33 -16.35 -29.39
C ARG A 220 14.94 -15.23 -28.42
N GLY A 221 14.00 -14.39 -28.83
CA GLY A 221 13.51 -13.29 -28.00
C GLY A 221 12.84 -13.77 -26.71
N ASP A 222 11.96 -14.76 -26.82
CA ASP A 222 11.27 -15.34 -25.64
C ASP A 222 12.26 -16.02 -24.70
N ALA A 223 13.25 -16.75 -25.26
CA ALA A 223 14.29 -17.37 -24.44
C ALA A 223 15.15 -16.35 -23.68
N ILE A 224 15.42 -15.18 -24.26
CA ILE A 224 16.13 -14.08 -23.59
C ILE A 224 15.30 -13.52 -22.44
N LEU A 225 14.00 -13.33 -22.61
CA LEU A 225 13.10 -12.89 -21.54
C LEU A 225 13.01 -13.93 -20.41
N GLN A 226 12.93 -15.22 -20.72
CA GLN A 226 12.97 -16.28 -19.72
C GLN A 226 14.32 -16.33 -18.98
N MET A 227 15.42 -16.15 -19.70
CA MET A 227 16.75 -16.08 -19.08
C MET A 227 16.87 -14.87 -18.12
N GLN A 228 16.33 -13.72 -18.50
CA GLN A 228 16.27 -12.57 -17.60
C GLN A 228 15.50 -12.89 -16.32
N GLN A 229 14.35 -13.57 -16.39
CA GLN A 229 13.60 -14.00 -15.22
C GLN A 229 14.38 -14.99 -14.34
N GLN A 230 15.20 -15.87 -14.94
CA GLN A 230 16.08 -16.74 -14.18
C GLN A 230 17.18 -15.93 -13.46
N LEU A 231 17.79 -14.97 -14.14
CA LEU A 231 18.85 -14.12 -13.60
C LEU A 231 18.34 -13.14 -12.53
N SER A 232 17.07 -12.75 -12.54
CA SER A 232 16.51 -11.83 -11.53
C SER A 232 16.40 -12.41 -10.11
N ARG A 233 16.61 -13.72 -9.94
CA ARG A 233 16.50 -14.40 -8.64
C ARG A 233 17.79 -14.36 -7.81
N THR A 234 18.78 -13.62 -8.22
CA THR A 234 20.08 -13.50 -7.54
C THR A 234 20.08 -12.43 -6.46
N SER A 235 21.02 -12.55 -5.52
CA SER A 235 21.37 -11.48 -4.57
C SER A 235 22.31 -10.41 -5.16
N ASP A 236 22.81 -10.60 -6.40
CA ASP A 236 23.66 -9.64 -7.13
C ASP A 236 23.00 -9.22 -8.47
N PRO A 237 22.04 -8.31 -8.43
CA PRO A 237 21.35 -7.84 -9.64
C PRO A 237 22.28 -7.15 -10.66
N ALA A 238 23.31 -6.46 -10.21
CA ALA A 238 24.27 -5.76 -11.09
C ALA A 238 25.12 -6.75 -11.91
N GLY A 239 25.60 -7.82 -11.26
CA GLY A 239 26.28 -8.92 -11.92
C GLY A 239 25.37 -9.65 -12.93
N ALA A 240 24.12 -9.86 -12.56
CA ALA A 240 23.11 -10.46 -13.44
C ALA A 240 22.84 -9.62 -14.70
N ALA A 241 22.70 -8.29 -14.56
CA ALA A 241 22.49 -7.39 -15.68
C ALA A 241 23.71 -7.37 -16.61
N THR A 242 24.91 -7.35 -16.05
CA THR A 242 26.18 -7.42 -16.82
C THR A 242 26.27 -8.73 -17.59
N LEU A 243 26.02 -9.86 -16.95
CA LEU A 243 26.02 -11.18 -17.62
C LEU A 243 24.98 -11.25 -18.73
N LEU A 244 23.75 -10.78 -18.49
CA LEU A 244 22.71 -10.77 -19.53
C LEU A 244 23.14 -9.94 -20.75
N GLN A 245 23.75 -8.78 -20.53
CA GLN A 245 24.27 -7.94 -21.61
C GLN A 245 25.34 -8.65 -22.42
N GLU A 246 26.26 -9.39 -21.79
CA GLU A 246 27.27 -10.18 -22.47
C GLU A 246 26.65 -11.32 -23.30
N LEU A 247 25.70 -12.07 -22.70
CA LEU A 247 25.03 -13.20 -23.34
C LEU A 247 24.25 -12.80 -24.60
N THR A 248 23.67 -11.58 -24.57
CA THR A 248 22.79 -11.08 -25.65
C THR A 248 23.47 -10.12 -26.63
N ARG A 249 24.82 -10.01 -26.57
CA ARG A 249 25.60 -9.08 -27.42
C ARG A 249 25.29 -9.18 -28.91
N ASN A 250 25.00 -10.37 -29.42
CA ASN A 250 24.69 -10.62 -30.82
C ASN A 250 23.20 -10.50 -31.18
N ASP A 251 22.34 -10.29 -30.18
CA ASP A 251 20.89 -10.29 -30.32
C ASP A 251 20.28 -8.87 -30.23
N THR A 252 21.08 -7.84 -30.49
CA THR A 252 20.69 -6.42 -30.34
C THR A 252 19.61 -5.94 -31.33
N LYS A 253 19.27 -6.74 -32.35
CA LYS A 253 18.17 -6.46 -33.27
C LYS A 253 16.81 -6.93 -32.76
N LEU A 254 16.76 -7.67 -31.66
CA LEU A 254 15.54 -8.16 -31.06
C LEU A 254 15.04 -7.16 -30.02
N PRO A 255 13.80 -6.65 -30.11
CA PRO A 255 13.24 -5.76 -29.09
C PRO A 255 13.12 -6.43 -27.72
N GLU A 256 12.92 -7.75 -27.67
CA GLU A 256 12.91 -8.56 -26.45
C GLU A 256 14.24 -8.47 -25.69
N THR A 257 15.37 -8.42 -26.40
CA THR A 257 16.70 -8.24 -25.79
C THR A 257 16.75 -6.95 -24.98
N HIS A 258 16.28 -5.86 -25.57
CA HIS A 258 16.30 -4.56 -24.93
C HIS A 258 15.30 -4.47 -23.75
N LEU A 259 14.15 -5.11 -23.86
CA LEU A 259 13.22 -5.24 -22.72
C LEU A 259 13.82 -6.05 -21.57
N ALA A 260 14.48 -7.17 -21.90
CA ALA A 260 15.15 -7.99 -20.89
C ALA A 260 16.28 -7.21 -20.18
N LEU A 261 17.08 -6.47 -20.93
CA LEU A 261 18.14 -5.60 -20.37
C LEU A 261 17.55 -4.47 -19.51
N ALA A 262 16.44 -3.88 -19.94
CA ALA A 262 15.76 -2.84 -19.17
C ALA A 262 15.30 -3.36 -17.80
N ARG A 263 14.63 -4.52 -17.77
CA ARG A 263 14.19 -5.17 -16.53
C ARG A 263 15.36 -5.53 -15.61
N ALA A 264 16.44 -6.05 -16.16
CA ALA A 264 17.63 -6.40 -15.39
C ALA A 264 18.29 -5.16 -14.78
N ARG A 265 18.36 -4.05 -15.52
CA ARG A 265 18.94 -2.78 -15.06
C ARG A 265 18.05 -2.09 -14.03
N GLU A 266 16.74 -2.12 -14.21
CA GLU A 266 15.78 -1.60 -13.21
C GLU A 266 15.97 -2.30 -11.86
N ILE A 267 16.00 -3.64 -11.85
CA ILE A 267 16.24 -4.44 -10.62
C ILE A 267 17.61 -4.11 -10.01
N ALA A 268 18.61 -3.80 -10.85
CA ALA A 268 19.94 -3.36 -10.41
C ALA A 268 20.00 -1.88 -9.94
N GLY A 269 18.89 -1.13 -10.04
CA GLY A 269 18.83 0.29 -9.69
C GLY A 269 19.36 1.25 -10.77
N ASP A 270 19.76 0.74 -11.94
CA ASP A 270 20.19 1.55 -13.09
C ASP A 270 18.97 2.01 -13.93
N VAL A 271 18.17 2.91 -13.36
CA VAL A 271 16.99 3.46 -14.03
C VAL A 271 17.33 4.18 -15.34
N PRO A 272 18.39 5.02 -15.44
CA PRO A 272 18.76 5.64 -16.73
C PRO A 272 19.14 4.61 -17.79
N GLY A 273 19.87 3.57 -17.42
CA GLY A 273 20.21 2.48 -18.34
C GLY A 273 19.00 1.64 -18.75
N ALA A 274 18.03 1.44 -17.88
CA ALA A 274 16.77 0.78 -18.20
C ALA A 274 15.96 1.60 -19.22
N ILE A 275 15.80 2.90 -18.98
CA ILE A 275 15.14 3.84 -19.90
C ILE A 275 15.78 3.81 -21.29
N ALA A 276 17.12 3.90 -21.38
CA ALA A 276 17.84 3.85 -22.66
C ALA A 276 17.60 2.52 -23.41
N ALA A 277 17.51 1.41 -22.68
CA ALA A 277 17.20 0.11 -23.27
C ALA A 277 15.76 0.06 -23.79
N LEU A 278 14.78 0.59 -23.05
CA LEU A 278 13.36 0.65 -23.48
C LEU A 278 13.19 1.51 -24.74
N ASP A 279 13.91 2.64 -24.85
CA ASP A 279 13.90 3.47 -26.04
C ASP A 279 14.39 2.70 -27.29
N GLN A 280 15.39 1.84 -27.13
CA GLN A 280 15.83 0.95 -28.21
C GLN A 280 14.79 -0.12 -28.54
N ALA A 281 14.15 -0.72 -27.54
CA ALA A 281 13.06 -1.67 -27.76
C ALA A 281 11.91 -1.05 -28.56
N LEU A 282 11.47 0.15 -28.18
CA LEU A 282 10.39 0.89 -28.85
C LEU A 282 10.79 1.41 -30.24
N LYS A 283 12.07 1.73 -30.45
CA LYS A 283 12.59 2.07 -31.80
C LYS A 283 12.52 0.89 -32.72
N LEU A 284 12.81 -0.32 -32.25
CA LEU A 284 12.75 -1.55 -33.06
C LEU A 284 11.30 -2.02 -33.27
N ARG A 285 10.45 -1.88 -32.27
CA ARG A 285 9.03 -2.27 -32.33
C ARG A 285 8.17 -1.23 -31.57
N PRO A 286 7.65 -0.21 -32.27
CA PRO A 286 6.83 0.85 -31.66
C PRO A 286 5.55 0.37 -30.96
N GLY A 287 4.97 -0.75 -31.40
CA GLY A 287 3.82 -1.40 -30.78
C GLY A 287 4.17 -2.44 -29.70
N PHE A 288 5.36 -2.38 -29.10
CA PHE A 288 5.76 -3.35 -28.07
C PHE A 288 5.18 -2.93 -26.70
N GLU A 289 4.01 -3.46 -26.37
CA GLU A 289 3.23 -3.09 -25.18
C GLU A 289 4.08 -3.09 -23.90
N ALA A 290 4.73 -4.23 -23.59
CA ALA A 290 5.49 -4.36 -22.35
C ALA A 290 6.60 -3.29 -22.19
N ALA A 291 7.25 -2.92 -23.33
CA ALA A 291 8.27 -1.88 -23.33
C ALA A 291 7.64 -0.48 -23.18
N ALA A 292 6.49 -0.23 -23.81
CA ALA A 292 5.81 1.07 -23.74
C ALA A 292 5.28 1.34 -22.33
N LEU A 293 4.65 0.34 -21.69
CA LEU A 293 4.15 0.46 -20.33
C LEU A 293 5.29 0.73 -19.35
N MET A 294 6.35 -0.09 -19.38
CA MET A 294 7.50 0.07 -18.50
C MET A 294 8.22 1.41 -18.72
N ALA A 295 8.38 1.84 -19.98
CA ALA A 295 9.03 3.11 -20.31
C ALA A 295 8.25 4.32 -19.77
N ALA A 296 6.92 4.25 -19.82
CA ALA A 296 6.05 5.28 -19.27
C ALA A 296 6.07 5.29 -17.73
N GLU A 297 6.06 4.11 -17.11
CA GLU A 297 6.12 3.99 -15.66
C GLU A 297 7.41 4.53 -15.05
N LEU A 298 8.57 4.18 -15.63
CA LEU A 298 9.87 4.68 -15.15
C LEU A 298 10.05 6.20 -15.34
N ARG A 299 9.31 6.81 -16.25
CA ARG A 299 9.34 8.26 -16.49
C ARG A 299 8.25 9.05 -15.76
N ALA A 300 7.26 8.37 -15.18
CA ALA A 300 6.04 9.00 -14.65
C ALA A 300 6.31 10.15 -13.68
N GLU A 301 7.32 10.03 -12.83
CA GLU A 301 7.66 11.02 -11.80
C GLU A 301 8.50 12.18 -12.35
N LYS A 302 9.53 11.87 -13.16
CA LYS A 302 10.54 12.87 -13.60
C LYS A 302 10.22 13.51 -14.95
N GLU A 303 9.60 12.75 -15.83
CA GLU A 303 9.32 13.15 -17.23
C GLU A 303 7.85 12.81 -17.59
N PRO A 304 6.86 13.34 -16.84
CA PRO A 304 5.46 12.93 -17.01
C PRO A 304 4.88 13.22 -18.39
N ASP A 305 5.35 14.27 -19.08
CA ASP A 305 4.91 14.59 -20.45
C ASP A 305 5.41 13.56 -21.45
N GLU A 306 6.66 13.11 -21.33
CA GLU A 306 7.21 12.07 -22.21
C GLU A 306 6.56 10.71 -21.90
N ALA A 307 6.27 10.38 -20.65
CA ALA A 307 5.52 9.18 -20.27
C ALA A 307 4.17 9.12 -21.00
N VAL A 308 3.40 10.21 -20.98
CA VAL A 308 2.13 10.34 -21.72
C VAL A 308 2.35 10.22 -23.22
N ALA A 309 3.38 10.88 -23.77
CA ALA A 309 3.67 10.84 -25.21
C ALA A 309 4.03 9.43 -25.70
N ILE A 310 4.77 8.65 -24.91
CA ILE A 310 5.11 7.25 -25.22
C ILE A 310 3.83 6.41 -25.33
N LEU A 311 2.93 6.50 -24.34
CA LEU A 311 1.68 5.73 -24.36
C LEU A 311 0.75 6.15 -25.50
N LYS A 312 0.66 7.43 -25.81
CA LYS A 312 -0.12 7.90 -26.98
C LYS A 312 0.44 7.30 -28.27
N ARG A 313 1.75 7.38 -28.49
CA ARG A 313 2.39 6.79 -29.68
C ARG A 313 2.20 5.27 -29.76
N PHE A 314 2.19 4.59 -28.62
CA PHE A 314 1.89 3.17 -28.53
C PHE A 314 0.43 2.89 -28.90
N LEU A 315 -0.52 3.62 -28.31
CA LEU A 315 -1.97 3.46 -28.54
C LEU A 315 -2.38 3.83 -29.97
N ASP A 316 -1.64 4.72 -30.66
CA ASP A 316 -1.83 4.96 -32.10
C ASP A 316 -1.58 3.69 -32.94
N LYS A 317 -0.80 2.73 -32.46
CA LYS A 317 -0.49 1.45 -33.12
C LYS A 317 -1.33 0.28 -32.56
N SER A 318 -1.80 0.40 -31.35
CA SER A 318 -2.52 -0.64 -30.61
C SER A 318 -3.70 -0.02 -29.84
N PRO A 319 -4.71 0.53 -30.54
CA PRO A 319 -5.80 1.28 -29.92
C PRO A 319 -6.73 0.41 -29.04
N GLU A 320 -6.63 -0.91 -29.16
CA GLU A 320 -7.38 -1.89 -28.34
C GLU A 320 -6.62 -2.33 -27.07
N SER A 321 -5.44 -1.78 -26.81
CA SER A 321 -4.67 -2.18 -25.62
C SER A 321 -5.33 -1.67 -24.32
N VAL A 322 -5.95 -2.58 -23.59
CA VAL A 322 -6.56 -2.32 -22.28
C VAL A 322 -5.54 -1.77 -21.29
N ASN A 323 -4.36 -2.40 -21.19
CA ASN A 323 -3.31 -1.96 -20.28
C ASN A 323 -2.73 -0.59 -20.66
N GLY A 324 -2.62 -0.31 -21.96
CA GLY A 324 -2.20 0.99 -22.47
C GLY A 324 -3.11 2.12 -22.02
N HIS A 325 -4.41 1.98 -22.20
CA HIS A 325 -5.40 2.96 -21.77
C HIS A 325 -5.46 3.11 -20.24
N ILE A 326 -5.39 1.99 -19.48
CA ILE A 326 -5.35 2.03 -18.02
C ILE A 326 -4.12 2.81 -17.53
N THR A 327 -2.94 2.51 -18.09
CA THR A 327 -1.70 3.18 -17.68
C THR A 327 -1.73 4.66 -18.04
N LEU A 328 -2.25 5.01 -19.22
CA LEU A 328 -2.40 6.41 -19.64
C LEU A 328 -3.38 7.17 -18.72
N ALA A 329 -4.53 6.57 -18.41
CA ALA A 329 -5.48 7.15 -17.45
C ALA A 329 -4.85 7.37 -16.07
N ARG A 330 -4.04 6.41 -15.59
CA ARG A 330 -3.29 6.53 -14.33
C ARG A 330 -2.31 7.70 -14.36
N LEU A 331 -1.58 7.90 -15.46
CA LEU A 331 -0.68 9.06 -15.60
C LEU A 331 -1.44 10.38 -15.55
N TYR A 332 -2.62 10.47 -16.16
CA TYR A 332 -3.46 11.65 -16.08
C TYR A 332 -3.96 11.90 -14.64
N LEU A 333 -4.33 10.85 -13.91
CA LEU A 333 -4.72 10.97 -12.49
C LEU A 333 -3.55 11.48 -11.62
N LEU A 334 -2.32 10.99 -11.85
CA LEU A 334 -1.12 11.48 -11.15
C LEU A 334 -0.86 12.96 -11.40
N ARG A 335 -1.22 13.45 -12.60
CA ARG A 335 -1.13 14.87 -12.99
C ARG A 335 -2.35 15.70 -12.55
N ASN A 336 -3.29 15.11 -11.84
CA ASN A 336 -4.57 15.72 -11.47
C ASN A 336 -5.42 16.16 -12.70
N ASP A 337 -5.18 15.56 -13.87
CA ASP A 337 -5.97 15.79 -15.08
C ASP A 337 -7.13 14.77 -15.14
N MET A 338 -8.15 15.05 -14.33
CA MET A 338 -9.32 14.17 -14.19
C MET A 338 -10.11 14.04 -15.50
N GLN A 339 -10.12 15.10 -16.31
CA GLN A 339 -10.87 15.10 -17.57
C GLN A 339 -10.24 14.17 -18.59
N ALA A 340 -8.91 14.24 -18.76
CA ALA A 340 -8.20 13.35 -19.67
C ALA A 340 -8.26 11.89 -19.19
N ALA A 341 -8.12 11.63 -17.88
CA ALA A 341 -8.27 10.29 -17.31
C ALA A 341 -9.65 9.70 -17.61
N ARG A 342 -10.70 10.49 -17.42
CA ARG A 342 -12.06 10.07 -17.74
C ARG A 342 -12.25 9.72 -19.21
N GLN A 343 -11.69 10.50 -20.13
CA GLN A 343 -11.76 10.22 -21.56
C GLN A 343 -11.12 8.87 -21.91
N GLU A 344 -10.00 8.53 -21.29
CA GLU A 344 -9.37 7.22 -21.47
C GLU A 344 -10.24 6.08 -20.94
N PHE A 345 -10.89 6.23 -19.77
CA PHE A 345 -11.82 5.23 -19.25
C PHE A 345 -13.07 5.08 -20.11
N GLU A 346 -13.60 6.16 -20.69
CA GLU A 346 -14.70 6.09 -21.63
C GLU A 346 -14.30 5.40 -22.96
N THR A 347 -13.07 5.59 -23.39
CA THR A 347 -12.50 4.86 -24.52
C THR A 347 -12.37 3.36 -24.19
N LEU A 348 -11.83 3.07 -23.01
CA LEU A 348 -11.67 1.71 -22.51
C LEU A 348 -13.01 0.97 -22.38
N ARG A 349 -14.08 1.67 -21.99
CA ARG A 349 -15.42 1.12 -21.92
C ARG A 349 -15.91 0.58 -23.28
N LYS A 350 -15.48 1.20 -24.38
CA LYS A 350 -15.83 0.73 -25.74
C LYS A 350 -14.95 -0.45 -26.16
N VAL A 351 -13.69 -0.46 -25.75
CA VAL A 351 -12.71 -1.49 -26.10
C VAL A 351 -12.94 -2.78 -25.28
N ALA A 352 -13.21 -2.62 -23.99
CA ALA A 352 -13.36 -3.73 -23.04
C ALA A 352 -14.62 -3.56 -22.15
N PRO A 353 -15.82 -3.67 -22.71
CA PRO A 353 -17.06 -3.39 -22.00
C PRO A 353 -17.37 -4.37 -20.85
N ALA A 354 -16.70 -5.53 -20.83
CA ALA A 354 -16.85 -6.54 -19.79
C ALA A 354 -15.77 -6.45 -18.69
N ASP A 355 -14.86 -5.50 -18.78
CA ASP A 355 -13.82 -5.30 -17.77
C ASP A 355 -14.37 -4.52 -16.57
N PRO A 356 -14.49 -5.12 -15.36
CA PRO A 356 -15.08 -4.45 -14.21
C PRO A 356 -14.24 -3.27 -13.71
N ARG A 357 -12.94 -3.20 -14.03
CA ARG A 357 -12.08 -2.07 -13.64
C ARG A 357 -12.55 -0.75 -14.25
N VAL A 358 -13.19 -0.80 -15.42
CA VAL A 358 -13.64 0.39 -16.13
C VAL A 358 -14.79 1.11 -15.42
N PRO A 359 -15.94 0.48 -15.16
CA PRO A 359 -17.02 1.15 -14.45
C PRO A 359 -16.61 1.52 -13.00
N LEU A 360 -15.72 0.75 -12.35
CA LEU A 360 -15.23 1.14 -11.05
C LEU A 360 -14.41 2.45 -11.13
N ALA A 361 -13.49 2.58 -12.09
CA ALA A 361 -12.70 3.79 -12.28
C ALA A 361 -13.56 5.01 -12.65
N LEU A 362 -14.56 4.83 -13.53
CA LEU A 362 -15.51 5.89 -13.89
C LEU A 362 -16.38 6.28 -12.67
N GLY A 363 -16.82 5.32 -11.88
CA GLY A 363 -17.55 5.56 -10.63
C GLY A 363 -16.75 6.40 -9.64
N LEU A 364 -15.48 6.05 -9.43
CA LEU A 364 -14.60 6.78 -8.52
C LEU A 364 -14.25 8.18 -9.02
N THR A 365 -14.00 8.35 -10.32
CA THR A 365 -13.75 9.68 -10.90
C THR A 365 -15.01 10.57 -10.82
N SER A 366 -16.21 10.03 -11.04
CA SER A 366 -17.46 10.74 -10.90
C SER A 366 -17.75 11.10 -9.44
N LEU A 367 -17.41 10.21 -8.48
CA LEU A 367 -17.52 10.48 -7.06
C LEU A 367 -16.60 11.64 -6.62
N GLN A 368 -15.36 11.65 -7.10
CA GLN A 368 -14.41 12.75 -6.83
C GLN A 368 -14.89 14.09 -7.40
N ALA A 369 -15.56 14.05 -8.55
CA ALA A 369 -16.22 15.22 -9.15
C ALA A 369 -17.55 15.58 -8.45
N LYS A 370 -17.96 14.85 -7.42
CA LYS A 370 -19.25 14.96 -6.72
C LYS A 370 -20.48 14.71 -7.60
N ASN A 371 -20.30 14.01 -8.71
CA ASN A 371 -21.40 13.55 -9.60
C ASN A 371 -22.00 12.27 -9.06
N TYR A 372 -22.66 12.33 -7.90
CA TYR A 372 -23.14 11.16 -7.15
C TYR A 372 -24.06 10.23 -7.94
N SER A 373 -24.93 10.78 -8.79
CA SER A 373 -25.85 9.95 -9.58
C SER A 373 -25.14 9.13 -10.64
N GLU A 374 -24.15 9.70 -11.28
CA GLU A 374 -23.34 9.01 -12.30
C GLU A 374 -22.39 8.00 -11.63
N ALA A 375 -21.77 8.38 -10.49
CA ALA A 375 -20.95 7.48 -9.70
C ALA A 375 -21.72 6.22 -9.28
N GLU A 376 -22.95 6.39 -8.81
CA GLU A 376 -23.83 5.28 -8.41
C GLU A 376 -24.13 4.34 -9.59
N GLN A 377 -24.45 4.88 -10.78
CA GLN A 377 -24.71 4.09 -11.97
C GLN A 377 -23.50 3.23 -12.35
N TYR A 378 -22.30 3.80 -12.38
CA TYR A 378 -21.09 3.05 -12.70
C TYR A 378 -20.74 2.01 -11.62
N LEU A 379 -20.92 2.30 -10.35
CA LEU A 379 -20.68 1.33 -9.28
C LEU A 379 -21.69 0.18 -9.32
N GLN A 380 -22.95 0.43 -9.71
CA GLN A 380 -23.94 -0.63 -9.95
C GLN A 380 -23.57 -1.46 -11.19
N GLU A 381 -23.09 -0.85 -12.28
CA GLU A 381 -22.57 -1.55 -13.45
C GLU A 381 -21.39 -2.45 -13.06
N TYR A 382 -20.47 -1.95 -12.21
CA TYR A 382 -19.37 -2.75 -11.66
C TYR A 382 -19.90 -3.99 -10.93
N LEU A 383 -20.88 -3.84 -10.04
CA LEU A 383 -21.45 -4.97 -9.28
C LEU A 383 -22.05 -6.03 -10.21
N GLN A 384 -22.75 -5.63 -11.29
CA GLN A 384 -23.31 -6.57 -12.27
C GLN A 384 -22.23 -7.36 -13.03
N LEU A 385 -21.06 -6.75 -13.28
CA LEU A 385 -19.93 -7.43 -13.92
C LEU A 385 -19.22 -8.37 -12.96
N VAL A 386 -19.04 -7.95 -11.70
CA VAL A 386 -18.38 -8.73 -10.65
C VAL A 386 -19.18 -9.98 -10.29
N GLU A 387 -20.51 -9.91 -10.28
CA GLU A 387 -21.37 -11.07 -10.03
C GLU A 387 -21.04 -12.26 -10.97
N LYS A 388 -20.54 -11.96 -12.17
CA LYS A 388 -20.14 -12.95 -13.18
C LYS A 388 -18.66 -13.34 -13.10
N GLN A 389 -17.88 -12.72 -12.22
CA GLN A 389 -16.43 -12.89 -12.10
C GLN A 389 -16.02 -13.13 -10.64
N PRO A 390 -15.91 -14.39 -10.18
CA PRO A 390 -15.67 -14.72 -8.76
C PRO A 390 -14.38 -14.16 -8.15
N THR A 391 -13.44 -13.69 -8.98
CA THR A 391 -12.15 -13.15 -8.53
C THR A 391 -12.16 -11.65 -8.20
N ALA A 392 -13.23 -10.94 -8.57
CA ALA A 392 -13.37 -9.52 -8.30
C ALA A 392 -14.14 -9.28 -6.98
N ASN A 393 -13.72 -8.27 -6.23
CA ASN A 393 -14.25 -7.97 -4.89
C ASN A 393 -15.39 -6.92 -4.97
N PRO A 394 -16.65 -7.26 -4.65
CA PRO A 394 -17.76 -6.31 -4.66
C PRO A 394 -17.70 -5.28 -3.54
N ASP A 395 -17.00 -5.56 -2.44
CA ASP A 395 -17.04 -4.77 -1.20
C ASP A 395 -16.54 -3.35 -1.39
N ILE A 396 -15.60 -3.16 -2.33
CA ILE A 396 -15.12 -1.82 -2.67
C ILE A 396 -16.26 -0.94 -3.24
N ALA A 397 -17.16 -1.52 -4.04
CA ALA A 397 -18.32 -0.79 -4.55
C ALA A 397 -19.36 -0.53 -3.45
N TYR A 398 -19.58 -1.49 -2.56
CA TYR A 398 -20.49 -1.29 -1.42
C TYR A 398 -20.03 -0.15 -0.52
N GLN A 399 -18.72 -0.04 -0.27
CA GLN A 399 -18.14 1.08 0.51
C GLN A 399 -18.42 2.44 -0.13
N TYR A 400 -18.22 2.57 -1.44
CA TYR A 400 -18.45 3.85 -2.13
C TYR A 400 -19.94 4.15 -2.34
N LEU A 401 -20.79 3.14 -2.55
CA LEU A 401 -22.25 3.32 -2.57
C LEU A 401 -22.78 3.78 -1.21
N ALA A 402 -22.24 3.23 -0.12
CA ALA A 402 -22.53 3.71 1.23
C ALA A 402 -22.14 5.17 1.43
N GLN A 403 -20.95 5.56 0.93
CA GLN A 403 -20.49 6.94 0.97
C GLN A 403 -21.41 7.89 0.19
N ILE A 404 -21.86 7.48 -1.01
CA ILE A 404 -22.81 8.27 -1.80
C ILE A 404 -24.15 8.45 -1.06
N ALA A 405 -24.66 7.38 -0.45
CA ALA A 405 -25.88 7.42 0.33
C ALA A 405 -25.73 8.37 1.56
N GLU A 406 -24.59 8.29 2.25
CA GLU A 406 -24.29 9.20 3.38
C GLU A 406 -24.21 10.67 2.95
N GLU A 407 -23.56 10.99 1.82
CA GLU A 407 -23.48 12.36 1.30
C GLU A 407 -24.88 12.91 0.92
N ARG A 408 -25.81 12.03 0.55
CA ARG A 408 -27.21 12.36 0.33
C ARG A 408 -28.05 12.39 1.62
N LYS A 409 -27.43 12.13 2.77
CA LYS A 409 -28.10 12.00 4.08
C LYS A 409 -29.07 10.80 4.15
N ASP A 410 -28.97 9.84 3.23
CA ASP A 410 -29.67 8.56 3.29
C ASP A 410 -28.86 7.58 4.16
N TYR A 411 -28.90 7.80 5.47
CA TYR A 411 -28.14 6.98 6.42
C TYR A 411 -28.63 5.54 6.46
N ALA A 412 -29.91 5.29 6.23
CA ALA A 412 -30.47 3.95 6.19
C ALA A 412 -29.97 3.16 4.99
N GLY A 413 -29.96 3.78 3.80
CA GLY A 413 -29.41 3.19 2.60
C GLY A 413 -27.90 2.94 2.71
N ALA A 414 -27.17 3.87 3.33
CA ALA A 414 -25.74 3.69 3.59
C ALA A 414 -25.46 2.45 4.46
N ILE A 415 -26.22 2.24 5.53
CA ILE A 415 -26.11 1.05 6.40
C ILE A 415 -26.35 -0.23 5.58
N GLN A 416 -27.39 -0.26 4.73
CA GLN A 416 -27.68 -1.45 3.91
C GLN A 416 -26.54 -1.81 2.95
N TRP A 417 -25.80 -0.84 2.44
CA TRP A 417 -24.60 -1.11 1.63
C TRP A 417 -23.46 -1.64 2.47
N LEU A 418 -23.21 -1.05 3.66
CA LEU A 418 -22.16 -1.50 4.57
C LEU A 418 -22.41 -2.90 5.12
N ASP A 419 -23.67 -3.31 5.28
CA ASP A 419 -24.06 -4.65 5.74
C ASP A 419 -23.66 -5.77 4.75
N ARG A 420 -23.33 -5.42 3.51
CA ARG A 420 -22.93 -6.39 2.47
C ARG A 420 -21.43 -6.63 2.43
N ILE A 421 -20.63 -5.88 3.19
CA ILE A 421 -19.17 -5.98 3.18
C ILE A 421 -18.73 -7.21 3.99
N GLU A 422 -18.09 -8.15 3.28
CA GLU A 422 -17.59 -9.42 3.86
C GLU A 422 -16.06 -9.47 3.96
N ASP A 423 -15.33 -8.60 3.24
CA ASP A 423 -13.85 -8.57 3.30
C ASP A 423 -13.38 -8.26 4.72
N ILE A 424 -12.66 -9.19 5.34
CA ILE A 424 -12.16 -9.10 6.72
C ILE A 424 -11.31 -7.85 6.98
N ARG A 425 -10.72 -7.27 5.95
CA ARG A 425 -9.91 -6.03 6.06
C ARG A 425 -10.79 -4.79 6.11
N LEU A 426 -11.97 -4.81 5.47
CA LEU A 426 -12.90 -3.70 5.38
C LEU A 426 -13.99 -3.77 6.46
N ALA A 427 -14.37 -4.96 6.90
CA ALA A 427 -15.45 -5.20 7.85
C ALA A 427 -15.34 -4.36 9.15
N PRO A 428 -14.18 -4.23 9.82
CA PRO A 428 -14.09 -3.43 11.04
C PRO A 428 -14.38 -1.94 10.82
N ALA A 429 -13.95 -1.39 9.70
CA ALA A 429 -14.22 0.02 9.34
C ALA A 429 -15.70 0.20 8.96
N ALA A 430 -16.27 -0.76 8.24
CA ALA A 430 -17.68 -0.78 7.88
C ALA A 430 -18.58 -0.84 9.13
N THR A 431 -18.24 -1.70 10.12
CA THR A 431 -18.97 -1.82 11.38
C THR A 431 -18.92 -0.52 12.18
N ALA A 432 -17.75 0.09 12.31
CA ALA A 432 -17.61 1.40 12.96
C ALA A 432 -18.45 2.48 12.28
N LYS A 433 -18.47 2.48 10.93
CA LYS A 433 -19.26 3.42 10.16
C LYS A 433 -20.76 3.18 10.32
N ARG A 434 -21.20 1.92 10.35
CA ARG A 434 -22.60 1.56 10.67
C ARG A 434 -23.02 2.08 12.04
N ALA A 435 -22.18 1.92 13.04
CA ALA A 435 -22.45 2.45 14.38
C ALA A 435 -22.64 3.97 14.38
N GLN A 436 -21.76 4.72 13.65
CA GLN A 436 -21.93 6.17 13.49
C GLN A 436 -23.26 6.53 12.82
N LEU A 437 -23.62 5.84 11.72
CA LEU A 437 -24.83 6.13 10.98
C LEU A 437 -26.11 5.78 11.80
N LEU A 438 -26.08 4.70 12.57
CA LEU A 438 -27.14 4.35 13.51
C LEU A 438 -27.34 5.46 14.56
N ALA A 439 -26.24 5.96 15.10
CA ALA A 439 -26.29 7.06 16.06
C ALA A 439 -26.89 8.34 15.45
N ARG A 440 -26.56 8.67 14.20
CA ARG A 440 -27.17 9.79 13.47
C ARG A 440 -28.66 9.60 13.19
N LEU A 441 -29.13 8.37 13.09
CA LEU A 441 -30.55 8.00 13.02
C LEU A 441 -31.24 8.03 14.38
N GLY A 442 -30.54 8.36 15.46
CA GLY A 442 -31.05 8.35 16.84
C GLY A 442 -31.10 6.95 17.48
N LYS A 443 -30.60 5.91 16.80
CA LYS A 443 -30.56 4.53 17.29
C LYS A 443 -29.30 4.29 18.10
N LEU A 444 -29.16 5.01 19.22
CA LEU A 444 -27.94 5.02 20.04
C LEU A 444 -27.66 3.65 20.70
N ASP A 445 -28.70 2.90 21.07
CA ASP A 445 -28.54 1.57 21.69
C ASP A 445 -27.97 0.58 20.66
N ASP A 446 -28.46 0.59 19.43
CA ASP A 446 -27.97 -0.26 18.34
C ASP A 446 -26.51 0.11 17.99
N ALA A 447 -26.18 1.41 17.99
CA ALA A 447 -24.82 1.88 17.76
C ALA A 447 -23.86 1.39 18.84
N GLN A 448 -24.24 1.49 20.12
CA GLN A 448 -23.42 1.01 21.23
C GLN A 448 -23.27 -0.51 21.24
N ALA A 449 -24.30 -1.26 20.80
CA ALA A 449 -24.21 -2.71 20.63
C ALA A 449 -23.10 -3.09 19.65
N LEU A 450 -23.04 -2.41 18.48
CA LEU A 450 -21.96 -2.66 17.50
C LEU A 450 -20.56 -2.33 18.05
N PHE A 451 -20.40 -1.24 18.80
CA PHE A 451 -19.13 -0.98 19.47
C PHE A 451 -18.80 -2.07 20.50
N GLY A 452 -19.82 -2.62 21.18
CA GLY A 452 -19.66 -3.75 22.10
C GLY A 452 -19.16 -5.02 21.39
N GLU A 453 -19.70 -5.34 20.21
CA GLU A 453 -19.24 -6.45 19.38
C GLU A 453 -17.77 -6.25 18.97
N MET A 454 -17.43 -5.06 18.45
CA MET A 454 -16.05 -4.73 18.06
C MET A 454 -15.05 -4.84 19.22
N LEU A 455 -15.47 -4.52 20.44
CA LEU A 455 -14.66 -4.66 21.65
C LEU A 455 -14.46 -6.12 22.02
N ALA A 456 -15.50 -6.96 21.91
CA ALA A 456 -15.39 -8.39 22.13
C ALA A 456 -14.39 -9.04 21.18
N ASP A 457 -14.46 -8.68 19.88
CA ASP A 457 -13.49 -9.13 18.86
C ASP A 457 -12.05 -8.67 19.19
N ALA A 458 -11.92 -7.45 19.70
CA ALA A 458 -10.61 -6.90 20.09
C ALA A 458 -9.97 -7.66 21.26
N GLU A 459 -10.78 -8.19 22.21
CA GLU A 459 -10.27 -9.00 23.32
C GLU A 459 -9.68 -10.35 22.87
N GLU A 460 -10.03 -10.85 21.70
CA GLU A 460 -9.48 -12.07 21.11
C GLU A 460 -8.07 -11.88 20.53
N ILE A 461 -7.59 -10.63 20.39
CA ILE A 461 -6.25 -10.34 19.87
C ILE A 461 -5.20 -10.89 20.86
N PRO A 462 -4.29 -11.80 20.43
CA PRO A 462 -3.34 -12.46 21.34
C PRO A 462 -2.32 -11.48 21.93
N ASP A 463 -1.83 -10.53 21.13
CA ASP A 463 -0.84 -9.55 21.58
C ASP A 463 -1.45 -8.47 22.47
N PRO A 464 -0.99 -8.32 23.73
CA PRO A 464 -1.58 -7.38 24.68
C PRO A 464 -1.46 -5.91 24.24
N GLY A 465 -0.37 -5.55 23.54
CA GLY A 465 -0.14 -4.18 23.07
C GLY A 465 -1.10 -3.82 21.94
N GLN A 466 -1.22 -4.68 20.95
CA GLN A 466 -2.16 -4.50 19.84
C GLN A 466 -3.60 -4.51 20.32
N ARG A 467 -3.95 -5.39 21.28
CA ARG A 467 -5.26 -5.44 21.92
C ARG A 467 -5.60 -4.11 22.58
N ALA A 468 -4.72 -3.61 23.45
CA ALA A 468 -4.94 -2.35 24.15
C ALA A 468 -5.11 -1.17 23.17
N GLN A 469 -4.29 -1.12 22.13
CA GLN A 469 -4.39 -0.11 21.07
C GLN A 469 -5.74 -0.21 20.33
N ARG A 470 -6.18 -1.42 19.99
CA ARG A 470 -7.45 -1.64 19.29
C ARG A 470 -8.65 -1.25 20.17
N VAL A 471 -8.67 -1.67 21.42
CA VAL A 471 -9.71 -1.30 22.40
C VAL A 471 -9.78 0.21 22.56
N MET A 472 -8.63 0.89 22.71
CA MET A 472 -8.57 2.34 22.80
C MET A 472 -9.18 3.01 21.57
N ALA A 473 -8.79 2.59 20.37
CA ALA A 473 -9.32 3.16 19.12
C ALA A 473 -10.84 2.99 18.98
N ILE A 474 -11.38 1.82 19.36
CA ILE A 474 -12.84 1.57 19.34
C ILE A 474 -13.57 2.49 20.33
N ARG A 475 -13.06 2.60 21.56
CA ARG A 475 -13.67 3.48 22.59
C ARG A 475 -13.61 4.95 22.20
N GLN A 476 -12.52 5.41 21.60
CA GLN A 476 -12.42 6.77 21.07
C GLN A 476 -13.45 7.01 19.96
N ALA A 477 -13.64 6.04 19.05
CA ALA A 477 -14.66 6.13 18.01
C ALA A 477 -16.09 6.17 18.60
N GLU A 478 -16.35 5.40 19.64
CA GLU A 478 -17.63 5.44 20.38
C GLU A 478 -17.87 6.82 21.03
N VAL A 479 -16.88 7.36 21.75
CA VAL A 479 -16.96 8.70 22.35
C VAL A 479 -17.20 9.76 21.27
N ALA A 480 -16.42 9.75 20.18
CA ALA A 480 -16.58 10.69 19.08
C ALA A 480 -17.99 10.64 18.47
N THR A 481 -18.55 9.43 18.32
CA THR A 481 -19.91 9.23 17.79
C THR A 481 -20.97 9.80 18.74
N LEU A 482 -20.82 9.59 20.04
CA LEU A 482 -21.73 10.14 21.06
C LEU A 482 -21.62 11.65 21.15
N MET A 483 -20.42 12.21 21.00
CA MET A 483 -20.18 13.64 20.98
C MET A 483 -20.82 14.31 19.75
N GLU A 484 -20.64 13.73 18.58
CA GLU A 484 -21.21 14.19 17.30
C GLU A 484 -22.75 14.25 17.36
N THR A 485 -23.37 13.23 17.90
CA THR A 485 -24.83 13.13 18.02
C THR A 485 -25.38 13.86 19.23
N LYS A 486 -24.51 14.61 19.94
CA LYS A 486 -24.88 15.37 21.16
C LYS A 486 -25.44 14.50 22.29
N ALA A 487 -25.13 13.20 22.30
CA ALA A 487 -25.51 12.28 23.34
C ALA A 487 -24.57 12.40 24.56
N TYR A 488 -24.42 13.61 25.06
CA TYR A 488 -23.42 13.99 26.07
C TYR A 488 -23.50 13.22 27.38
N ASP A 489 -24.71 12.84 27.81
CA ASP A 489 -24.87 12.07 29.07
C ASP A 489 -24.28 10.65 28.91
N ARG A 490 -24.44 10.03 27.73
CA ARG A 490 -23.85 8.71 27.45
C ARG A 490 -22.33 8.81 27.32
N ALA A 491 -21.83 9.83 26.60
CA ALA A 491 -20.41 10.10 26.45
C ALA A 491 -19.75 10.31 27.82
N ARG A 492 -20.41 11.09 28.70
CA ARG A 492 -19.92 11.36 30.04
C ARG A 492 -19.82 10.07 30.88
N LYS A 493 -20.91 9.28 30.93
CA LYS A 493 -20.89 8.03 31.65
C LYS A 493 -19.73 7.13 31.23
N LEU A 494 -19.55 6.97 29.92
CA LEU A 494 -18.46 6.16 29.36
C LEU A 494 -17.09 6.71 29.78
N LEU A 495 -16.87 8.03 29.65
CA LEU A 495 -15.60 8.67 30.00
C LEU A 495 -15.33 8.65 31.51
N ASP A 496 -16.34 8.87 32.35
CA ASP A 496 -16.20 8.77 33.80
C ASP A 496 -15.80 7.34 34.21
N ASP A 497 -16.43 6.32 33.61
CA ASP A 497 -16.08 4.90 33.83
C ASP A 497 -14.65 4.60 33.41
N ARG A 498 -14.17 5.18 32.27
CA ARG A 498 -12.80 5.00 31.82
C ARG A 498 -11.77 5.70 32.69
N VAL A 499 -12.03 6.95 33.08
CA VAL A 499 -11.14 7.71 33.98
C VAL A 499 -11.09 7.07 35.36
N ALA A 500 -12.19 6.46 35.85
CA ALA A 500 -12.19 5.73 37.09
C ALA A 500 -11.35 4.44 37.02
N ALA A 501 -11.41 3.72 35.89
CA ALA A 501 -10.63 2.50 35.68
C ALA A 501 -9.15 2.77 35.47
N GLU A 502 -8.84 3.86 34.75
CA GLU A 502 -7.49 4.24 34.33
C GLU A 502 -7.19 5.71 34.71
N PRO A 503 -7.03 6.01 36.00
CA PRO A 503 -7.02 7.39 36.49
C PRO A 503 -5.82 8.23 36.02
N ASP A 504 -4.74 7.62 35.55
CA ASP A 504 -3.56 8.30 35.00
C ASP A 504 -3.45 8.20 33.47
N ASN A 505 -4.50 7.72 32.81
CA ASN A 505 -4.58 7.73 31.36
C ASN A 505 -4.95 9.13 30.86
N ALA A 506 -3.97 9.84 30.33
CA ALA A 506 -4.12 11.22 29.89
C ALA A 506 -5.12 11.38 28.73
N ASP A 507 -5.25 10.37 27.87
CA ASP A 507 -6.16 10.42 26.72
C ASP A 507 -7.62 10.46 27.17
N TRP A 508 -8.03 9.62 28.16
CA TRP A 508 -9.39 9.66 28.70
C TRP A 508 -9.70 10.95 29.47
N ILE A 509 -8.71 11.47 30.20
CA ILE A 509 -8.85 12.74 30.91
C ILE A 509 -9.01 13.87 29.89
N TYR A 510 -8.28 13.83 28.76
CA TYR A 510 -8.39 14.80 27.69
C TYR A 510 -9.78 14.76 27.03
N GLU A 511 -10.27 13.60 26.65
CA GLU A 511 -11.61 13.44 26.06
C GLU A 511 -12.71 13.93 27.01
N LEU A 512 -12.60 13.65 28.32
CA LEU A 512 -13.53 14.16 29.32
C LEU A 512 -13.47 15.68 29.43
N ALA A 513 -12.29 16.25 29.36
CA ALA A 513 -12.11 17.70 29.38
C ALA A 513 -12.71 18.37 28.13
N MET A 514 -12.59 17.75 26.93
CA MET A 514 -13.21 18.22 25.71
C MET A 514 -14.75 18.14 25.79
N LEU A 515 -15.30 17.09 26.40
CA LEU A 515 -16.74 17.03 26.70
C LEU A 515 -17.18 18.13 27.68
N ASP A 516 -16.38 18.41 28.70
CA ASP A 516 -16.65 19.49 29.66
C ASP A 516 -16.65 20.87 28.96
N GLU A 517 -15.74 21.10 28.01
CA GLU A 517 -15.74 22.30 27.17
C GLU A 517 -17.03 22.43 26.38
N ARG A 518 -17.45 21.39 25.67
CA ARG A 518 -18.72 21.36 24.90
C ARG A 518 -19.94 21.66 25.77
N GLN A 519 -19.90 21.22 27.03
CA GLN A 519 -20.95 21.50 28.00
C GLN A 519 -20.74 22.79 28.78
N LYS A 520 -19.71 23.60 28.44
CA LYS A 520 -19.35 24.86 29.10
C LYS A 520 -19.02 24.69 30.59
N ARG A 521 -18.51 23.52 30.98
CA ARG A 521 -18.05 23.22 32.35
C ARG A 521 -16.57 23.57 32.48
N TYR A 522 -16.22 24.80 32.28
CA TYR A 522 -14.87 25.28 32.11
C TYR A 522 -13.92 25.00 33.27
N ASP A 523 -14.43 25.00 34.54
CA ASP A 523 -13.61 24.67 35.70
C ASP A 523 -13.16 23.20 35.70
N SER A 524 -14.06 22.28 35.32
CA SER A 524 -13.74 20.87 35.18
C SER A 524 -12.80 20.60 34.03
N MET A 525 -13.05 21.21 32.87
CA MET A 525 -12.20 21.16 31.71
C MET A 525 -10.77 21.61 32.05
N GLU A 526 -10.62 22.77 32.69
CA GLU A 526 -9.30 23.31 33.05
C GLU A 526 -8.55 22.37 34.02
N LYS A 527 -9.22 21.82 35.03
CA LYS A 527 -8.61 20.82 35.92
C LYS A 527 -8.14 19.58 35.15
N GLY A 528 -8.97 19.09 34.24
CA GLY A 528 -8.63 17.95 33.39
C GLY A 528 -7.41 18.23 32.55
N LEU A 529 -7.41 19.35 31.80
CA LEU A 529 -6.30 19.70 30.91
C LEU A 529 -4.98 19.96 31.66
N ARG A 530 -5.03 20.59 32.84
CA ARG A 530 -3.84 20.74 33.68
C ARG A 530 -3.28 19.40 34.14
N ARG A 531 -4.15 18.41 34.41
CA ARG A 531 -3.73 17.07 34.73
C ARG A 531 -3.12 16.37 33.52
N VAL A 532 -3.69 16.51 32.33
CA VAL A 532 -3.10 16.02 31.07
C VAL A 532 -1.69 16.59 30.88
N ILE A 533 -1.51 17.88 31.04
CA ILE A 533 -0.19 18.55 30.94
C ILE A 533 0.79 17.97 31.97
N ALA A 534 0.34 17.71 33.20
CA ALA A 534 1.19 17.15 34.24
C ALA A 534 1.60 15.70 33.96
N LEU A 535 0.70 14.88 33.41
CA LEU A 535 0.98 13.48 33.02
C LEU A 535 1.83 13.39 31.76
N GLN A 536 1.62 14.28 30.80
CA GLN A 536 2.28 14.25 29.49
C GLN A 536 2.85 15.62 29.11
N PRO A 537 3.92 16.12 29.79
CA PRO A 537 4.43 17.48 29.60
C PRO A 537 5.11 17.72 28.23
N GLN A 538 5.33 16.66 27.45
CA GLN A 538 5.88 16.73 26.10
C GLN A 538 4.79 16.62 25.02
N GLN A 539 3.54 16.47 25.40
CA GLN A 539 2.40 16.42 24.47
C GLN A 539 1.78 17.79 24.27
N LYS A 540 1.72 18.24 23.00
CA LYS A 540 1.26 19.58 22.62
C LYS A 540 -0.24 19.81 22.86
N GLN A 541 -1.05 18.75 22.88
CA GLN A 541 -2.52 18.82 22.84
C GLN A 541 -3.11 19.49 24.08
N GLY A 542 -2.65 19.09 25.28
CA GLY A 542 -3.16 19.69 26.52
C GLY A 542 -2.89 21.18 26.63
N TYR A 543 -1.69 21.62 26.20
CA TYR A 543 -1.32 23.03 26.15
C TYR A 543 -2.17 23.78 25.14
N ASN A 544 -2.36 23.24 23.93
CA ASN A 544 -3.14 23.86 22.87
C ASN A 544 -4.60 24.02 23.27
N ALA A 545 -5.23 22.97 23.78
CA ALA A 545 -6.63 22.99 24.18
C ALA A 545 -6.90 23.99 25.31
N LEU A 546 -6.08 24.00 26.35
CA LEU A 546 -6.24 24.93 27.45
C LEU A 546 -5.98 26.38 27.02
N GLY A 547 -4.90 26.60 26.25
CA GLY A 547 -4.54 27.92 25.74
C GLY A 547 -5.59 28.49 24.81
N TYR A 548 -6.11 27.67 23.87
CA TYR A 548 -7.18 28.10 22.96
C TYR A 548 -8.47 28.44 23.71
N SER A 549 -8.91 27.57 24.63
CA SER A 549 -10.13 27.83 25.42
C SER A 549 -10.05 29.11 26.24
N LEU A 550 -8.91 29.41 26.85
CA LEU A 550 -8.69 30.66 27.55
C LEU A 550 -8.70 31.89 26.58
N ALA A 551 -8.06 31.74 25.43
CA ALA A 551 -8.00 32.80 24.42
C ALA A 551 -9.39 33.12 23.83
N ASP A 552 -10.17 32.09 23.52
CA ASP A 552 -11.51 32.22 22.94
C ASP A 552 -12.46 32.90 23.91
N ARG A 553 -12.40 32.56 25.19
CA ARG A 553 -13.16 33.23 26.25
C ARG A 553 -12.63 34.60 26.67
N ASN A 554 -11.50 35.05 26.07
CA ASN A 554 -10.81 36.27 26.42
C ASN A 554 -10.40 36.34 27.91
N GLU A 555 -10.01 35.22 28.49
CA GLU A 555 -9.62 35.09 29.87
C GLU A 555 -8.12 34.83 29.97
N ARG A 556 -7.46 35.45 30.96
CA ARG A 556 -6.04 35.20 31.27
C ARG A 556 -5.13 35.10 30.04
N LEU A 557 -5.28 36.03 29.11
CA LEU A 557 -4.57 36.03 27.80
C LEU A 557 -3.04 35.82 27.90
N PRO A 558 -2.33 36.40 28.91
CA PRO A 558 -0.88 36.12 29.09
C PRO A 558 -0.61 34.65 29.35
N GLU A 559 -1.43 33.95 30.16
CA GLU A 559 -1.32 32.53 30.40
C GLU A 559 -1.65 31.73 29.14
N ALA A 560 -2.76 32.06 28.45
CA ALA A 560 -3.13 31.44 27.19
C ALA A 560 -2.00 31.50 26.17
N ARG A 561 -1.35 32.67 26.03
CA ARG A 561 -0.19 32.86 25.17
C ARG A 561 0.98 31.90 25.55
N SER A 562 1.35 31.88 26.82
CA SER A 562 2.44 30.99 27.28
C SER A 562 2.17 29.51 26.98
N LEU A 563 0.92 29.06 27.18
CA LEU A 563 0.50 27.70 26.87
C LEU A 563 0.61 27.41 25.36
N LEU A 564 0.14 28.33 24.51
CA LEU A 564 0.15 28.18 23.07
C LEU A 564 1.56 28.31 22.46
N GLU A 565 2.42 29.17 23.04
CA GLU A 565 3.85 29.21 22.70
C GLU A 565 4.52 27.87 23.04
N ARG A 566 4.20 27.27 24.19
CA ARG A 566 4.70 25.93 24.54
C ARG A 566 4.15 24.85 23.60
N ALA A 567 2.88 24.89 23.23
CA ALA A 567 2.33 23.99 22.23
C ALA A 567 3.04 24.13 20.87
N SER A 568 3.34 25.38 20.46
CA SER A 568 4.07 25.66 19.21
C SER A 568 5.52 25.17 19.22
N GLU A 569 6.22 25.25 20.35
CA GLU A 569 7.55 24.65 20.50
C GLU A 569 7.53 23.12 20.32
N LEU A 570 6.49 22.47 20.83
CA LEU A 570 6.30 21.02 20.73
C LEU A 570 5.77 20.55 19.36
N GLY A 571 5.21 21.47 18.57
CA GLY A 571 4.67 21.21 17.24
C GLY A 571 4.70 22.42 16.33
N PRO A 572 5.90 22.87 15.89
CA PRO A 572 6.08 24.15 15.19
C PRO A 572 5.40 24.21 13.81
N ASP A 573 5.17 23.06 13.20
CA ASP A 573 4.56 22.97 11.85
C ASP A 573 3.08 22.59 11.86
N ASP A 574 2.47 22.52 13.03
CA ASP A 574 1.04 22.16 13.17
C ASP A 574 0.14 23.37 12.87
N PRO A 575 -0.67 23.34 11.79
CA PRO A 575 -1.51 24.47 11.41
C PRO A 575 -2.59 24.80 12.44
N TYR A 576 -3.05 23.84 13.23
CA TYR A 576 -4.06 24.07 14.27
C TYR A 576 -3.48 24.78 15.49
N ILE A 577 -2.22 24.47 15.82
CA ILE A 577 -1.50 25.19 16.87
C ILE A 577 -1.16 26.61 16.40
N MET A 578 -0.78 26.77 15.13
CA MET A 578 -0.56 28.08 14.54
C MET A 578 -1.82 28.94 14.58
N ASP A 579 -2.98 28.36 14.25
CA ASP A 579 -4.27 29.02 14.36
C ASP A 579 -4.58 29.48 15.79
N SER A 580 -4.45 28.57 16.75
CA SER A 580 -4.66 28.86 18.19
C SER A 580 -3.72 29.95 18.69
N LEU A 581 -2.43 29.89 18.33
CA LEU A 581 -1.45 30.94 18.70
C LEU A 581 -1.75 32.29 18.04
N ALA A 582 -2.20 32.26 16.79
CA ALA A 582 -2.65 33.47 16.11
C ALA A 582 -3.91 34.05 16.76
N TRP A 583 -4.84 33.21 17.18
CA TRP A 583 -6.06 33.63 17.86
C TRP A 583 -5.77 34.36 19.16
N VAL A 584 -4.87 33.85 20.03
CA VAL A 584 -4.50 34.57 21.25
C VAL A 584 -3.80 35.90 20.93
N LYS A 585 -2.92 35.95 19.92
CA LYS A 585 -2.31 37.23 19.47
C LYS A 585 -3.36 38.22 19.00
N PHE A 586 -4.35 37.78 18.24
CA PHE A 586 -5.49 38.61 17.84
C PHE A 586 -6.24 39.14 19.05
N ARG A 587 -6.59 38.31 20.02
CA ARG A 587 -7.27 38.68 21.27
C ARG A 587 -6.45 39.69 22.10
N MET A 588 -5.14 39.69 21.98
CA MET A 588 -4.22 40.64 22.61
C MET A 588 -4.02 41.91 21.77
N GLY A 589 -4.62 42.03 20.59
CA GLY A 589 -4.51 43.19 19.69
C GLY A 589 -3.31 43.16 18.75
N GLU A 590 -2.56 42.08 18.68
CA GLU A 590 -1.41 41.87 17.79
C GLU A 590 -1.89 41.46 16.38
N LEU A 591 -2.63 42.33 15.67
CA LEU A 591 -3.36 41.99 14.44
C LEU A 591 -2.44 41.47 13.31
N ARG A 592 -1.32 42.17 13.02
CA ARG A 592 -0.42 41.77 11.93
C ARG A 592 0.27 40.43 12.20
N PRO A 593 0.90 40.18 13.36
CA PRO A 593 1.45 38.86 13.68
C PRO A 593 0.42 37.71 13.64
N ALA A 594 -0.84 38.02 14.03
CA ALA A 594 -1.92 37.05 13.95
C ALA A 594 -2.28 36.71 12.48
N ALA A 595 -2.41 37.73 11.61
CA ALA A 595 -2.70 37.53 10.20
C ALA A 595 -1.61 36.68 9.49
N ASP A 596 -0.33 36.97 9.77
CA ASP A 596 0.79 36.25 9.16
C ASP A 596 0.79 34.80 9.54
N LEU A 597 0.55 34.46 10.83
CA LEU A 597 0.42 33.09 11.30
C LEU A 597 -0.80 32.39 10.68
N LEU A 598 -1.95 33.03 10.60
CA LEU A 598 -3.17 32.49 10.03
C LEU A 598 -3.06 32.24 8.52
N ARG A 599 -2.39 33.13 7.77
CA ARG A 599 -2.09 32.90 6.35
C ARG A 599 -1.23 31.63 6.17
N ASN A 600 -0.22 31.46 7.01
CA ASN A 600 0.61 30.25 7.01
C ASN A 600 -0.22 29.01 7.37
N ALA A 601 -0.98 29.05 8.45
CA ALA A 601 -1.86 27.94 8.88
C ALA A 601 -2.86 27.57 7.77
N TYR A 602 -3.54 28.56 7.18
CA TYR A 602 -4.52 28.36 6.12
C TYR A 602 -3.89 27.81 4.83
N SER A 603 -2.67 28.21 4.49
CA SER A 603 -1.96 27.67 3.34
C SER A 603 -1.60 26.19 3.52
N LYS A 604 -1.25 25.77 4.75
CA LYS A 604 -0.96 24.38 5.10
C LYS A 604 -2.22 23.54 5.25
N ALA A 605 -3.25 24.08 5.85
CA ALA A 605 -4.53 23.44 6.09
C ALA A 605 -5.69 24.41 5.78
N PRO A 606 -6.17 24.50 4.53
CA PRO A 606 -7.32 25.32 4.18
C PRO A 606 -8.59 24.69 4.77
N GLU A 607 -8.96 25.10 5.98
CA GLU A 607 -10.15 24.66 6.71
C GLU A 607 -11.06 25.87 7.04
N ALA A 608 -12.36 25.58 7.20
CA ALA A 608 -13.36 26.64 7.37
C ALA A 608 -13.15 27.44 8.66
N GLU A 609 -12.71 26.79 9.75
CA GLU A 609 -12.43 27.41 11.03
C GLU A 609 -11.22 28.36 10.95
N ILE A 610 -10.09 27.90 10.39
CA ILE A 610 -8.89 28.71 10.18
C ILE A 610 -9.23 29.90 9.23
N GLY A 611 -10.05 29.63 8.20
CA GLY A 611 -10.54 30.64 7.28
C GLY A 611 -11.45 31.68 7.97
N ALA A 612 -12.26 31.27 8.94
CA ALA A 612 -13.07 32.15 9.75
C ALA A 612 -12.19 33.11 10.57
N HIS A 613 -11.20 32.58 11.29
CA HIS A 613 -10.25 33.36 12.09
C HIS A 613 -9.41 34.30 11.21
N LEU A 614 -8.86 33.81 10.09
CA LEU A 614 -8.09 34.63 9.17
C LEU A 614 -8.91 35.79 8.62
N GLY A 615 -10.12 35.50 8.15
CA GLY A 615 -11.00 36.55 7.61
C GLY A 615 -11.40 37.59 8.67
N GLU A 616 -11.61 37.16 9.93
CA GLU A 616 -11.91 38.09 11.03
C GLU A 616 -10.72 39.03 11.34
N VAL A 617 -9.50 38.47 11.40
CA VAL A 617 -8.29 39.30 11.64
C VAL A 617 -8.02 40.22 10.48
N LEU A 618 -8.15 39.76 9.23
CA LEU A 618 -8.00 40.59 8.03
C LEU A 618 -9.03 41.75 8.00
N TRP A 619 -10.27 41.48 8.37
CA TRP A 619 -11.30 42.47 8.46
C TRP A 619 -10.96 43.60 9.46
N GLN A 620 -10.45 43.19 10.64
CA GLN A 620 -9.99 44.11 11.66
C GLN A 620 -8.75 44.95 11.24
N LEU A 621 -7.90 44.36 10.37
CA LEU A 621 -6.77 45.08 9.76
C LEU A 621 -7.21 46.09 8.68
N GLY A 622 -8.47 46.04 8.22
CA GLY A 622 -8.96 46.84 7.10
C GLY A 622 -8.74 46.20 5.73
N GLU A 623 -8.22 44.95 5.68
CA GLU A 623 -7.97 44.18 4.46
C GLU A 623 -9.27 43.47 4.00
N HIS A 624 -10.35 44.25 3.79
CA HIS A 624 -11.71 43.74 3.63
C HIS A 624 -11.90 42.84 2.40
N GLU A 625 -11.20 43.10 1.29
CA GLU A 625 -11.31 42.29 0.07
C GLU A 625 -10.72 40.92 0.27
N GLU A 626 -9.55 40.84 0.92
CA GLU A 626 -8.93 39.52 1.23
C GLU A 626 -9.77 38.77 2.25
N ALA A 627 -10.33 39.44 3.26
CA ALA A 627 -11.24 38.83 4.22
C ALA A 627 -12.47 38.21 3.54
N ARG A 628 -13.11 38.93 2.61
CA ARG A 628 -14.27 38.47 1.84
C ARG A 628 -13.92 37.22 1.01
N LYS A 629 -12.77 37.26 0.33
CA LYS A 629 -12.27 36.11 -0.45
C LYS A 629 -12.04 34.89 0.44
N THR A 630 -11.37 35.06 1.56
CA THR A 630 -11.08 33.98 2.53
C THR A 630 -12.36 33.36 3.06
N TRP A 631 -13.34 34.16 3.50
CA TRP A 631 -14.63 33.65 3.96
C TRP A 631 -15.41 32.94 2.86
N THR A 632 -15.38 33.44 1.62
CA THR A 632 -16.02 32.77 0.47
C THR A 632 -15.38 31.41 0.19
N GLU A 633 -14.07 31.32 0.28
CA GLU A 633 -13.35 30.04 0.13
C GLU A 633 -13.68 29.10 1.29
N ALA A 634 -13.69 29.58 2.54
CA ALA A 634 -14.06 28.82 3.71
C ALA A 634 -15.49 28.25 3.63
N MET A 635 -16.44 29.05 3.14
CA MET A 635 -17.82 28.59 2.88
C MET A 635 -17.93 27.49 1.82
N ARG A 636 -17.04 27.47 0.84
CA ARG A 636 -17.00 26.36 -0.15
C ARG A 636 -16.44 25.07 0.46
N ILE A 637 -15.59 25.20 1.49
CA ILE A 637 -14.97 24.05 2.18
C ILE A 637 -16.00 23.41 3.11
N ASP A 638 -16.59 24.18 4.02
CA ASP A 638 -17.60 23.73 4.97
C ASP A 638 -18.58 24.85 5.33
N PRO A 639 -19.75 24.91 4.67
CA PRO A 639 -20.75 25.95 4.90
C PRO A 639 -21.50 25.78 6.24
N GLU A 640 -21.39 24.64 6.90
CA GLU A 640 -22.07 24.37 8.17
C GLU A 640 -21.13 24.54 9.38
N ASN A 641 -19.86 24.95 9.19
CA ASN A 641 -18.92 25.16 10.27
C ASN A 641 -19.43 26.27 11.25
N GLU A 642 -19.57 25.89 12.54
CA GLU A 642 -20.15 26.74 13.57
C GLU A 642 -19.37 28.06 13.73
N THR A 643 -18.04 27.99 13.81
CA THR A 643 -17.16 29.18 13.97
C THR A 643 -17.30 30.15 12.78
N LEU A 644 -17.30 29.59 11.55
CA LEU A 644 -17.48 30.39 10.34
C LEU A 644 -18.85 31.04 10.27
N VAL A 645 -19.91 30.27 10.51
CA VAL A 645 -21.30 30.78 10.50
C VAL A 645 -21.49 31.88 11.52
N ASP A 646 -20.97 31.73 12.74
CA ASP A 646 -21.08 32.74 13.79
C ASP A 646 -20.24 33.99 13.47
N THR A 647 -19.05 33.81 12.89
CA THR A 647 -18.22 34.92 12.41
C THR A 647 -18.94 35.72 11.33
N LEU A 648 -19.43 35.04 10.29
CA LEU A 648 -20.16 35.71 9.19
C LEU A 648 -21.39 36.47 9.68
N ARG A 649 -22.13 35.91 10.67
CA ARG A 649 -23.27 36.56 11.30
C ARG A 649 -22.85 37.83 12.05
N ARG A 650 -21.75 37.78 12.82
CA ARG A 650 -21.22 38.94 13.56
C ARG A 650 -20.84 40.08 12.63
N TYR A 651 -20.26 39.79 11.48
CA TYR A 651 -19.84 40.78 10.48
C TYR A 651 -20.90 41.09 9.44
N LYS A 652 -22.13 40.53 9.56
CA LYS A 652 -23.26 40.74 8.62
C LYS A 652 -22.86 40.48 7.17
N PHE A 653 -22.01 39.47 6.95
CA PHE A 653 -21.54 39.06 5.63
C PHE A 653 -22.63 38.23 4.93
N ASP A 654 -23.19 38.78 3.82
CA ASP A 654 -24.20 38.08 3.04
C ASP A 654 -23.53 37.22 1.96
N VAL A 655 -23.64 35.92 2.11
CA VAL A 655 -23.04 34.91 1.21
C VAL A 655 -23.70 34.88 -0.17
N GLN A 656 -24.93 35.42 -0.31
CA GLN A 656 -25.65 35.48 -1.59
C GLN A 656 -25.08 36.51 -2.57
N LEU A 657 -24.29 37.46 -2.08
CA LEU A 657 -23.65 38.50 -2.91
C LEU A 657 -22.25 38.06 -3.43
N ALA A 658 -21.76 36.88 -3.02
CA ALA A 658 -20.42 36.38 -3.39
C ALA A 658 -20.49 35.27 -4.46
N LYS A 659 -21.66 35.00 -5.03
CA LYS A 659 -21.86 34.16 -6.21
C LYS A 659 -21.85 35.02 -7.46
#